data_c7a56306f011321d621248eb5bec4765
#
_entry.id   c7a56306f011321d621248eb5bec4765
#
_cell.length_a   1.000
_cell.length_b   1.000
_cell.length_c   1.000
_cell.angle_alpha   90.00
_cell.angle_beta   90.00
_cell.angle_gamma   90.00
#
_symmetry.space_group_name_H-M   'P 1'
#
loop_
_entity.id
_entity.type
_entity.pdbx_description
1 polymer ?
#
loop_
_entity_poly.entity_id
_entity_poly.type
_entity_poly.pdbx_seq_one_letter_code
_entity_poly.pdbx_strand_id
1 'polypeptide(L)'
;MSGVIPEQELPKQLTVEQAVEAAYARELSEAEDKIRRGLPVLIECDKELTPYLYLRLRDRLKQAKLQCLYLDGRSRGSVGNDNSAMPPMSLTASMIQQLRDAVRGAVERRVIVLPHLDLLTTTQGGLTSDAREVIPLLYENPEIVWLGFKDPSFPVPKVIENLFPVHISILGVARDRLRYLVTQAESRKFGRQFSPWQLYKYVSGVNAVRLRKLLTTLEGEDYPADPRRVYAQLRQATLGPSMEIPNVDLDRDIGGYERVKRRLKAEILDILARRDQTQDPQEIARLEELIPRGMIFWGPPGTGKTLFAKAIASSIGAAIIIVSGPELKSKWVGESEENLRQLFRRARQSAPAIIVFDEIDSFATARGTYTGSGVEHSMVNQLLTEMDGFHKDELVFVVGTTNFVESLDPALLRPGRFEYHLHIPYPDDDDRRAILQIYDRKMHLQMTSEALEYAVRRTGENYMTSTGTPFSGDHLNALCRAVARLRLREQITGPTTPRLIERGLTEFEERLTLSERDALIVATHEAGHFLVAIFCPNHPPPEKVTIQSDVPWAPFFTQYKHDKHKIGHMRAELLDVLCVLYGGIEAERLLLGDVSTGASGFGDPRSDLARATELASTLVEACGMSQLPAPLRTFRDQQGRRNILSGSMAEAIDRQINSLLVQAQTRAAAILTRHRDALLAIRSELLEKKTIEGERVRQIIAELRGRHPDELNSPPVSVSFEPNTQTVPAVQDCSLDDHSTPTPPVFSPSS
;
A
#
# COMPACT_ATOMS: atom_id res chain seq x y z
N MET A 1 -30.67 -22.67 14.48
CA MET A 1 -30.25 -23.21 15.81
C MET A 1 -29.59 -22.05 16.54
N SER A 2 -29.97 -21.83 17.82
CA SER A 2 -29.34 -20.74 18.61
C SER A 2 -27.83 -20.96 18.70
N GLY A 3 -27.04 -19.92 18.46
CA GLY A 3 -25.57 -19.99 18.53
C GLY A 3 -25.03 -20.25 19.94
N VAL A 4 -25.91 -20.37 20.94
CA VAL A 4 -25.59 -20.66 22.34
C VAL A 4 -25.86 -22.13 22.63
N ILE A 5 -24.90 -22.81 23.22
CA ILE A 5 -25.03 -24.23 23.60
C ILE A 5 -25.22 -24.32 25.10
N PRO A 6 -26.27 -25.05 25.58
CA PRO A 6 -26.44 -25.35 27.01
C PRO A 6 -25.26 -26.15 27.54
N GLU A 7 -24.78 -25.83 28.73
CA GLU A 7 -23.66 -26.53 29.38
C GLU A 7 -23.86 -28.05 29.42
N GLN A 8 -25.10 -28.50 29.62
CA GLN A 8 -25.45 -29.91 29.73
C GLN A 8 -25.18 -30.74 28.46
N GLU A 9 -25.13 -30.09 27.30
CA GLU A 9 -24.85 -30.70 25.99
C GLU A 9 -23.33 -30.86 25.74
N LEU A 10 -22.48 -30.24 26.58
CA LEU A 10 -21.06 -30.30 26.44
C LEU A 10 -20.47 -31.55 27.19
N PRO A 11 -19.34 -32.07 26.72
CA PRO A 11 -18.68 -33.21 27.40
C PRO A 11 -18.19 -32.83 28.80
N LYS A 12 -18.34 -33.72 29.75
CA LYS A 12 -17.83 -33.52 31.15
C LYS A 12 -16.32 -33.56 31.21
N GLN A 13 -15.72 -34.51 30.50
CA GLN A 13 -14.27 -34.70 30.39
C GLN A 13 -13.94 -35.03 28.94
N LEU A 14 -12.75 -34.66 28.51
CA LEU A 14 -12.31 -34.87 27.13
C LEU A 14 -10.79 -35.09 27.11
N THR A 15 -10.35 -36.25 26.62
CA THR A 15 -8.94 -36.50 26.36
C THR A 15 -8.52 -35.86 25.03
N VAL A 16 -7.21 -35.68 24.83
CA VAL A 16 -6.69 -35.09 23.56
C VAL A 16 -7.05 -35.99 22.38
N GLU A 17 -6.99 -37.31 22.56
CA GLU A 17 -7.33 -38.28 21.52
C GLU A 17 -8.80 -38.20 21.13
N GLN A 18 -9.70 -38.05 22.08
CA GLN A 18 -11.13 -37.86 21.82
C GLN A 18 -11.41 -36.55 21.13
N ALA A 19 -10.69 -35.52 21.54
CA ALA A 19 -10.78 -34.19 20.89
C ALA A 19 -10.34 -34.23 19.42
N VAL A 20 -9.23 -34.91 19.11
CA VAL A 20 -8.75 -35.08 17.72
C VAL A 20 -9.77 -35.85 16.89
N GLU A 21 -10.34 -36.93 17.45
CA GLU A 21 -11.38 -37.72 16.78
C GLU A 21 -12.64 -36.88 16.49
N ALA A 22 -13.09 -36.09 17.46
CA ALA A 22 -14.28 -35.26 17.31
C ALA A 22 -14.02 -34.07 16.33
N ALA A 23 -12.82 -33.48 16.36
CA ALA A 23 -12.46 -32.36 15.50
C ALA A 23 -12.40 -32.77 14.03
N TYR A 24 -11.76 -33.89 13.74
CA TYR A 24 -11.40 -34.29 12.38
C TYR A 24 -12.10 -35.57 11.92
N ALA A 25 -13.32 -35.79 12.40
CA ALA A 25 -14.08 -37.01 12.09
C ALA A 25 -14.34 -37.20 10.59
N ARG A 26 -14.52 -36.11 9.83
CA ARG A 26 -14.74 -36.15 8.38
C ARG A 26 -13.47 -36.55 7.64
N GLU A 27 -12.38 -35.84 7.92
CA GLU A 27 -11.07 -36.06 7.32
C GLU A 27 -10.53 -37.46 7.61
N LEU A 28 -10.70 -37.96 8.84
CA LEU A 28 -10.36 -39.30 9.23
C LEU A 28 -11.21 -40.35 8.48
N SER A 29 -12.51 -40.14 8.32
CA SER A 29 -13.40 -41.04 7.58
C SER A 29 -13.09 -41.03 6.08
N GLU A 30 -12.75 -39.88 5.51
CA GLU A 30 -12.32 -39.75 4.12
C GLU A 30 -10.99 -40.51 3.89
N ALA A 31 -9.99 -40.27 4.74
CA ALA A 31 -8.71 -40.98 4.66
C ALA A 31 -8.91 -42.49 4.76
N GLU A 32 -9.72 -42.97 5.71
CA GLU A 32 -10.05 -44.39 5.87
C GLU A 32 -10.66 -44.94 4.58
N ASP A 33 -11.72 -44.29 4.03
CA ASP A 33 -12.40 -44.78 2.82
C ASP A 33 -11.44 -44.89 1.62
N LYS A 34 -10.60 -43.88 1.39
CA LYS A 34 -9.63 -43.88 0.31
C LYS A 34 -8.56 -44.98 0.46
N ILE A 35 -8.00 -45.12 1.66
CA ILE A 35 -7.01 -46.16 1.97
C ILE A 35 -7.62 -47.57 1.79
N ARG A 36 -8.86 -47.77 2.19
CA ARG A 36 -9.59 -49.07 2.02
C ARG A 36 -9.77 -49.43 0.55
N ARG A 37 -9.85 -48.43 -0.32
CA ARG A 37 -9.94 -48.59 -1.79
C ARG A 37 -8.57 -48.77 -2.45
N GLY A 38 -7.49 -48.79 -1.66
CA GLY A 38 -6.13 -48.95 -2.19
C GLY A 38 -5.48 -47.64 -2.70
N LEU A 39 -6.04 -46.50 -2.38
CA LEU A 39 -5.49 -45.21 -2.83
C LEU A 39 -4.51 -44.64 -1.79
N PRO A 40 -3.30 -44.23 -2.21
CA PRO A 40 -2.38 -43.48 -1.38
C PRO A 40 -2.97 -42.15 -0.93
N VAL A 41 -2.76 -41.79 0.35
CA VAL A 41 -3.29 -40.55 0.97
C VAL A 41 -2.16 -39.75 1.58
N LEU A 42 -2.10 -38.46 1.26
CA LEU A 42 -1.24 -37.48 1.92
C LEU A 42 -2.08 -36.59 2.85
N ILE A 43 -1.71 -36.59 4.13
CA ILE A 43 -2.31 -35.72 5.14
C ILE A 43 -1.36 -34.57 5.44
N GLU A 44 -1.78 -33.38 5.14
CA GLU A 44 -1.09 -32.14 5.49
C GLU A 44 -1.61 -31.62 6.82
N CYS A 45 -0.78 -31.64 7.86
CA CYS A 45 -1.16 -31.19 9.20
C CYS A 45 0.06 -30.77 10.02
N ASP A 46 -0.19 -30.01 11.10
CA ASP A 46 0.86 -29.68 12.08
C ASP A 46 1.50 -30.95 12.67
N LYS A 47 2.82 -30.92 12.85
CA LYS A 47 3.57 -32.07 13.39
C LYS A 47 3.04 -32.62 14.71
N GLU A 48 2.54 -31.74 15.58
CA GLU A 48 1.97 -32.17 16.87
C GLU A 48 0.67 -32.99 16.72
N LEU A 49 -0.04 -32.88 15.60
CA LEU A 49 -1.23 -33.65 15.27
C LEU A 49 -0.90 -35.07 14.75
N THR A 50 0.20 -35.20 14.01
CA THR A 50 0.57 -36.46 13.32
C THR A 50 0.43 -37.71 14.19
N PRO A 51 0.97 -37.79 15.43
CA PRO A 51 0.85 -38.99 16.27
C PRO A 51 -0.59 -39.34 16.59
N TYR A 52 -1.42 -38.35 16.92
CA TYR A 52 -2.82 -38.55 17.30
C TYR A 52 -3.69 -38.95 16.10
N LEU A 53 -3.51 -38.33 14.95
CA LEU A 53 -4.23 -38.67 13.71
C LEU A 53 -3.86 -40.10 13.28
N TYR A 54 -2.57 -40.46 13.33
CA TYR A 54 -2.12 -41.81 13.01
C TYR A 54 -2.73 -42.84 13.93
N LEU A 55 -2.73 -42.63 15.26
CA LEU A 55 -3.30 -43.56 16.21
C LEU A 55 -4.79 -43.83 15.92
N ARG A 56 -5.57 -42.76 15.61
CA ARG A 56 -6.98 -42.90 15.25
C ARG A 56 -7.20 -43.62 13.93
N LEU A 57 -6.43 -43.27 12.90
CA LEU A 57 -6.49 -43.95 11.61
C LEU A 57 -6.06 -45.43 11.74
N ARG A 58 -5.00 -45.71 12.48
CA ARG A 58 -4.55 -47.07 12.71
C ARG A 58 -5.65 -47.93 13.35
N ASP A 59 -6.35 -47.42 14.37
CA ASP A 59 -7.40 -48.16 15.07
C ASP A 59 -8.60 -48.43 14.12
N ARG A 60 -8.98 -47.49 13.28
CA ARG A 60 -10.01 -47.65 12.25
C ARG A 60 -9.59 -48.64 11.16
N LEU A 61 -8.37 -48.51 10.64
CA LEU A 61 -7.83 -49.41 9.61
C LEU A 61 -7.67 -50.85 10.13
N LYS A 62 -7.31 -51.00 11.41
CA LYS A 62 -7.26 -52.32 12.07
C LYS A 62 -8.65 -52.98 12.13
N GLN A 63 -9.71 -52.24 12.42
CA GLN A 63 -11.09 -52.73 12.33
C GLN A 63 -11.45 -53.18 10.92
N ALA A 64 -10.89 -52.54 9.90
CA ALA A 64 -11.04 -52.90 8.48
C ALA A 64 -10.06 -54.05 8.06
N LYS A 65 -9.35 -54.69 8.98
CA LYS A 65 -8.37 -55.74 8.74
C LYS A 65 -7.15 -55.32 7.92
N LEU A 66 -6.81 -54.03 7.92
CA LEU A 66 -5.60 -53.49 7.31
C LEU A 66 -4.52 -53.30 8.37
N GLN A 67 -3.30 -53.76 8.10
CA GLN A 67 -2.15 -53.60 8.99
C GLN A 67 -1.35 -52.33 8.57
N CYS A 68 -1.05 -51.49 9.55
CA CYS A 68 -0.22 -50.29 9.32
C CYS A 68 1.21 -50.55 9.79
N LEU A 69 2.17 -50.22 8.95
CA LEU A 69 3.58 -50.24 9.27
C LEU A 69 4.08 -48.77 9.33
N TYR A 70 4.49 -48.33 10.54
CA TYR A 70 4.89 -46.97 10.81
C TYR A 70 6.41 -46.82 10.74
N LEU A 71 6.90 -46.03 9.81
CA LEU A 71 8.33 -45.84 9.53
C LEU A 71 8.80 -44.47 10.04
N ASP A 72 9.31 -44.45 11.28
CA ASP A 72 9.76 -43.20 11.93
C ASP A 72 11.29 -43.07 12.01
N GLY A 73 12.04 -44.02 11.44
CA GLY A 73 13.49 -44.06 11.51
C GLY A 73 14.08 -44.49 12.85
N ARG A 74 13.25 -44.74 13.86
CA ARG A 74 13.74 -45.21 15.16
C ARG A 74 13.94 -46.73 15.13
N SER A 75 15.14 -47.17 15.48
CA SER A 75 15.38 -48.62 15.67
C SER A 75 14.57 -49.08 16.88
N ARG A 76 13.68 -50.04 16.68
CA ARG A 76 13.08 -50.78 17.79
C ARG A 76 14.21 -51.60 18.43
N GLY A 77 14.73 -51.12 19.57
CA GLY A 77 15.78 -51.83 20.27
C GLY A 77 15.39 -53.27 20.51
N SER A 78 16.03 -54.18 19.81
CA SER A 78 16.13 -55.56 20.25
C SER A 78 16.93 -55.52 21.53
N VAL A 79 16.28 -55.83 22.67
CA VAL A 79 16.96 -56.19 23.92
C VAL A 79 17.64 -57.53 23.63
N GLY A 80 18.79 -57.47 23.02
CA GLY A 80 19.65 -58.61 22.73
C GLY A 80 21.10 -58.13 22.84
N ASN A 81 21.82 -58.70 23.77
CA ASN A 81 23.22 -58.55 24.02
C ASN A 81 24.06 -58.89 22.77
N ASP A 82 24.31 -57.96 21.86
CA ASP A 82 25.36 -58.10 20.88
C ASP A 82 26.12 -56.76 20.76
N ASN A 83 27.35 -56.79 21.29
CA ASN A 83 28.34 -55.74 21.25
C ASN A 83 28.94 -55.57 19.86
N SER A 84 28.16 -55.30 18.84
CA SER A 84 28.63 -54.75 17.57
C SER A 84 28.23 -53.31 17.45
N ALA A 85 29.13 -52.40 17.85
CA ALA A 85 28.99 -50.97 17.74
C ALA A 85 29.02 -50.54 16.24
N MET A 86 27.88 -50.64 15.57
CA MET A 86 27.66 -49.90 14.31
C MET A 86 27.56 -48.38 14.66
N PRO A 87 28.20 -47.51 13.89
CA PRO A 87 28.06 -46.07 14.12
C PRO A 87 26.57 -45.69 14.02
N PRO A 88 26.12 -44.74 14.84
CA PRO A 88 24.69 -44.33 14.83
C PRO A 88 24.31 -43.79 13.45
N MET A 89 23.43 -44.51 12.76
CA MET A 89 22.86 -44.03 11.48
C MET A 89 22.01 -42.79 11.71
N SER A 90 22.03 -41.87 10.75
CA SER A 90 21.10 -40.72 10.78
C SER A 90 19.66 -41.22 10.74
N LEU A 91 18.73 -40.43 11.31
CA LEU A 91 17.29 -40.77 11.29
C LEU A 91 16.78 -40.99 9.85
N THR A 92 17.26 -40.22 8.90
CA THR A 92 16.92 -40.34 7.47
C THR A 92 17.42 -41.69 6.92
N ALA A 93 18.68 -42.04 7.16
CA ALA A 93 19.24 -43.30 6.67
C ALA A 93 18.53 -44.52 7.33
N SER A 94 18.18 -44.44 8.61
CA SER A 94 17.40 -45.46 9.28
C SER A 94 16.00 -45.59 8.72
N MET A 95 15.33 -44.48 8.41
CA MET A 95 14.00 -44.49 7.78
C MET A 95 14.05 -45.09 6.37
N ILE A 96 15.07 -44.79 5.58
CA ILE A 96 15.27 -45.36 4.25
C ILE A 96 15.52 -46.87 4.33
N GLN A 97 16.31 -47.32 5.32
CA GLN A 97 16.51 -48.75 5.55
C GLN A 97 15.21 -49.45 5.94
N GLN A 98 14.45 -48.89 6.89
CA GLN A 98 13.13 -49.41 7.26
C GLN A 98 12.19 -49.46 6.05
N LEU A 99 12.24 -48.46 5.15
CA LEU A 99 11.44 -48.45 3.95
C LEU A 99 11.83 -49.59 2.98
N ARG A 100 13.13 -49.81 2.73
CA ARG A 100 13.62 -50.94 1.93
C ARG A 100 13.15 -52.27 2.46
N ASP A 101 13.24 -52.47 3.79
CA ASP A 101 12.83 -53.72 4.45
C ASP A 101 11.30 -53.88 4.38
N ALA A 102 10.55 -52.78 4.54
CA ALA A 102 9.09 -52.78 4.42
C ALA A 102 8.60 -53.15 3.04
N VAL A 103 9.24 -52.63 2.00
CA VAL A 103 8.91 -52.90 0.58
C VAL A 103 9.26 -54.34 0.24
N ARG A 104 10.43 -54.85 0.65
CA ARG A 104 10.85 -56.24 0.41
C ARG A 104 9.97 -57.26 1.15
N GLY A 105 9.48 -56.90 2.31
CA GLY A 105 8.60 -57.74 3.13
C GLY A 105 7.10 -57.48 2.91
N ALA A 106 6.73 -56.83 1.81
CA ALA A 106 5.35 -56.47 1.54
C ALA A 106 4.47 -57.70 1.38
N VAL A 107 3.43 -57.79 2.22
CA VAL A 107 2.36 -58.76 2.15
C VAL A 107 1.10 -58.06 1.76
N GLU A 108 0.21 -58.70 1.03
CA GLU A 108 -1.10 -58.12 0.66
C GLU A 108 -1.80 -57.45 1.82
N ARG A 109 -2.41 -56.29 1.60
CA ARG A 109 -3.19 -55.48 2.57
C ARG A 109 -2.40 -54.78 3.67
N ARG A 110 -1.15 -54.40 3.43
CA ARG A 110 -0.41 -53.49 4.32
C ARG A 110 -0.49 -52.04 3.87
N VAL A 111 -0.60 -51.13 4.85
CA VAL A 111 -0.46 -49.69 4.65
C VAL A 111 0.88 -49.26 5.21
N ILE A 112 1.74 -48.71 4.38
CA ILE A 112 3.02 -48.15 4.81
C ILE A 112 2.82 -46.68 5.17
N VAL A 113 3.17 -46.30 6.39
CA VAL A 113 2.98 -44.97 6.95
C VAL A 113 4.30 -44.21 7.00
N LEU A 114 4.37 -43.09 6.36
CA LEU A 114 5.50 -42.19 6.30
C LEU A 114 5.18 -40.90 7.10
N PRO A 115 5.49 -40.87 8.43
CA PRO A 115 5.08 -39.76 9.30
C PRO A 115 5.90 -38.48 9.09
N HIS A 116 7.05 -38.58 8.41
CA HIS A 116 8.03 -37.52 8.28
C HIS A 116 8.55 -37.38 6.84
N LEU A 117 7.64 -37.10 5.91
CA LEU A 117 8.02 -36.87 4.51
C LEU A 117 8.97 -35.68 4.36
N ASP A 118 8.95 -34.72 5.29
CA ASP A 118 9.87 -33.60 5.36
C ASP A 118 11.34 -34.01 5.57
N LEU A 119 11.63 -35.18 6.14
CA LEU A 119 13.00 -35.70 6.22
C LEU A 119 13.61 -36.06 4.86
N LEU A 120 12.78 -36.28 3.86
CA LEU A 120 13.20 -36.57 2.49
C LEU A 120 13.48 -35.32 1.66
N THR A 121 13.17 -34.14 2.18
CA THR A 121 13.27 -32.88 1.48
C THR A 121 14.31 -31.94 2.08
N THR A 122 14.91 -31.11 1.24
CA THR A 122 15.72 -29.98 1.70
C THR A 122 14.82 -28.81 2.07
N THR A 123 15.33 -27.83 2.81
CA THR A 123 14.63 -26.58 3.14
C THR A 123 14.17 -25.80 1.91
N GLN A 124 14.76 -26.06 0.74
CA GLN A 124 14.43 -25.43 -0.54
C GLN A 124 13.46 -26.27 -1.41
N GLY A 125 12.84 -27.31 -0.85
CA GLY A 125 11.90 -28.16 -1.59
C GLY A 125 12.57 -29.14 -2.56
N GLY A 126 13.89 -29.26 -2.54
CA GLY A 126 14.62 -30.29 -3.28
C GLY A 126 14.66 -31.63 -2.54
N LEU A 127 15.00 -32.70 -3.23
CA LEU A 127 15.29 -33.98 -2.59
C LEU A 127 16.67 -33.98 -1.96
N THR A 128 16.81 -34.56 -0.78
CA THR A 128 18.12 -34.90 -0.22
C THR A 128 18.79 -35.96 -1.09
N SER A 129 20.12 -36.08 -1.03
CA SER A 129 20.85 -37.13 -1.76
C SER A 129 20.28 -38.52 -1.45
N ASP A 130 20.01 -38.76 -0.22
CA ASP A 130 19.50 -40.05 0.30
C ASP A 130 18.05 -40.29 -0.16
N ALA A 131 17.24 -39.22 -0.27
CA ALA A 131 15.85 -39.32 -0.73
C ALA A 131 15.72 -39.69 -2.22
N ARG A 132 16.74 -39.41 -3.04
CA ARG A 132 16.75 -39.83 -4.47
C ARG A 132 16.70 -41.34 -4.61
N GLU A 133 17.30 -42.06 -3.68
CA GLU A 133 17.28 -43.51 -3.68
C GLU A 133 15.91 -44.10 -3.28
N VAL A 134 15.06 -43.33 -2.64
CA VAL A 134 13.71 -43.74 -2.19
C VAL A 134 12.72 -43.72 -3.36
N ILE A 135 12.90 -42.85 -4.36
CA ILE A 135 11.96 -42.70 -5.49
C ILE A 135 11.66 -44.05 -6.20
N PRO A 136 12.65 -44.84 -6.61
CA PRO A 136 12.38 -46.15 -7.22
C PRO A 136 11.54 -47.03 -6.33
N LEU A 137 11.87 -47.10 -5.02
CA LEU A 137 11.14 -47.91 -4.07
C LEU A 137 9.66 -47.51 -3.94
N LEU A 138 9.36 -46.21 -4.05
CA LEU A 138 7.99 -45.70 -3.97
C LEU A 138 7.18 -46.00 -5.23
N TYR A 139 7.79 -45.94 -6.42
CA TYR A 139 7.10 -46.08 -7.69
C TYR A 139 7.10 -47.47 -8.30
N GLU A 140 8.09 -48.31 -7.97
CA GLU A 140 8.19 -49.68 -8.49
C GLU A 140 7.24 -50.68 -7.81
N ASN A 141 6.55 -50.23 -6.78
CA ASN A 141 5.64 -51.09 -5.98
C ASN A 141 4.21 -50.51 -5.92
N PRO A 142 3.46 -50.53 -7.04
CA PRO A 142 2.13 -49.90 -7.13
C PRO A 142 1.07 -50.60 -6.26
N GLU A 143 1.32 -51.84 -5.79
CA GLU A 143 0.42 -52.60 -4.92
C GLU A 143 0.43 -52.12 -3.46
N ILE A 144 1.40 -51.27 -3.10
CA ILE A 144 1.54 -50.75 -1.73
C ILE A 144 0.69 -49.50 -1.56
N VAL A 145 -0.14 -49.48 -0.51
CA VAL A 145 -0.90 -48.31 -0.14
C VAL A 145 -0.08 -47.43 0.82
N TRP A 146 0.17 -46.20 0.39
CA TRP A 146 0.96 -45.23 1.14
C TRP A 146 0.08 -44.30 1.92
N LEU A 147 0.45 -44.02 3.19
CA LEU A 147 -0.11 -42.95 4.02
C LEU A 147 1.03 -41.99 4.40
N GLY A 148 1.07 -40.82 3.80
CA GLY A 148 2.07 -39.79 4.07
C GLY A 148 1.54 -38.72 5.01
N PHE A 149 2.41 -38.22 5.91
CA PHE A 149 2.15 -37.00 6.68
C PHE A 149 3.19 -35.94 6.32
N LYS A 150 2.69 -34.75 6.06
CA LYS A 150 3.47 -33.59 5.69
C LYS A 150 3.12 -32.43 6.63
N ASP A 151 4.14 -31.70 7.10
CA ASP A 151 3.91 -30.42 7.75
C ASP A 151 3.73 -29.33 6.67
N PRO A 152 2.71 -28.47 6.77
CA PRO A 152 2.48 -27.40 5.80
C PRO A 152 3.66 -26.43 5.63
N SER A 153 4.57 -26.35 6.60
CA SER A 153 5.77 -25.49 6.51
C SER A 153 6.88 -26.05 5.63
N PHE A 154 6.80 -27.31 5.21
CA PHE A 154 7.85 -27.92 4.37
C PHE A 154 7.30 -28.26 2.99
N PRO A 155 7.88 -27.69 1.93
CA PRO A 155 7.52 -28.06 0.56
C PRO A 155 7.98 -29.48 0.27
N VAL A 156 7.11 -30.28 -0.35
CA VAL A 156 7.43 -31.63 -0.82
C VAL A 156 7.60 -31.58 -2.35
N PRO A 157 8.66 -32.19 -2.89
CA PRO A 157 8.85 -32.24 -4.35
C PRO A 157 7.68 -32.89 -5.06
N LYS A 158 7.31 -32.35 -6.22
CA LYS A 158 6.18 -32.86 -7.02
C LYS A 158 6.26 -34.36 -7.31
N VAL A 159 7.46 -34.90 -7.45
CA VAL A 159 7.67 -36.33 -7.67
C VAL A 159 7.17 -37.15 -6.48
N ILE A 160 7.26 -36.66 -5.26
CA ILE A 160 6.71 -37.31 -4.07
C ILE A 160 5.21 -37.01 -3.93
N GLU A 161 4.79 -35.78 -4.16
CA GLU A 161 3.37 -35.40 -4.13
C GLU A 161 2.52 -36.22 -5.10
N ASN A 162 3.01 -36.43 -6.32
CA ASN A 162 2.32 -37.21 -7.35
C ASN A 162 2.09 -38.70 -6.97
N LEU A 163 2.79 -39.22 -5.98
CA LEU A 163 2.54 -40.55 -5.44
C LEU A 163 1.20 -40.64 -4.70
N PHE A 164 0.71 -39.50 -4.22
CA PHE A 164 -0.51 -39.42 -3.40
C PHE A 164 -1.63 -38.75 -4.20
N PRO A 165 -2.54 -39.48 -4.84
CA PRO A 165 -3.65 -38.91 -5.58
C PRO A 165 -4.71 -38.26 -4.70
N VAL A 166 -4.68 -38.53 -3.39
CA VAL A 166 -5.62 -37.95 -2.42
C VAL A 166 -4.84 -37.10 -1.42
N HIS A 167 -5.17 -35.80 -1.37
CA HIS A 167 -4.58 -34.85 -0.43
C HIS A 167 -5.67 -34.36 0.53
N ILE A 168 -5.41 -34.49 1.83
CA ILE A 168 -6.29 -34.01 2.89
C ILE A 168 -5.53 -32.98 3.72
N SER A 169 -6.01 -31.73 3.72
CA SER A 169 -5.39 -30.65 4.50
C SER A 169 -6.15 -30.40 5.79
N ILE A 170 -5.43 -30.40 6.91
CA ILE A 170 -5.95 -30.17 8.27
C ILE A 170 -5.26 -28.93 8.84
N LEU A 171 -5.88 -27.75 8.70
CA LEU A 171 -5.29 -26.45 9.06
C LEU A 171 -5.75 -25.89 10.41
N GLY A 172 -6.83 -26.40 10.98
CA GLY A 172 -7.40 -25.94 12.24
C GLY A 172 -8.60 -26.78 12.62
N VAL A 173 -9.41 -26.28 13.57
CA VAL A 173 -10.66 -26.92 13.96
C VAL A 173 -11.83 -26.22 13.27
N ALA A 174 -12.70 -26.95 12.59
CA ALA A 174 -13.89 -26.39 11.97
C ALA A 174 -14.88 -25.85 13.04
N ARG A 175 -15.57 -24.75 12.69
CA ARG A 175 -16.47 -24.01 13.59
C ARG A 175 -17.56 -24.88 14.21
N ASP A 176 -18.17 -25.77 13.42
CA ASP A 176 -19.22 -26.68 13.84
C ASP A 176 -18.73 -27.77 14.78
N ARG A 177 -17.40 -27.99 14.84
CA ARG A 177 -16.77 -29.00 15.70
C ARG A 177 -16.37 -28.48 17.07
N LEU A 178 -16.25 -27.16 17.28
CA LEU A 178 -15.82 -26.57 18.55
C LEU A 178 -16.66 -27.03 19.76
N ARG A 179 -17.96 -27.23 19.57
CA ARG A 179 -18.85 -27.72 20.64
C ARG A 179 -18.43 -29.05 21.23
N TYR A 180 -17.73 -29.89 20.49
CA TYR A 180 -17.25 -31.19 20.95
C TYR A 180 -15.88 -31.15 21.63
N LEU A 181 -15.22 -29.97 21.56
CA LEU A 181 -13.86 -29.77 22.07
C LEU A 181 -13.79 -28.97 23.37
N VAL A 182 -14.90 -28.42 23.82
CA VAL A 182 -14.99 -27.64 25.06
C VAL A 182 -15.74 -28.42 26.11
N THR A 183 -15.19 -28.56 27.31
CA THR A 183 -15.84 -29.26 28.43
C THR A 183 -16.78 -28.34 29.20
N GLN A 184 -17.66 -28.92 30.02
CA GLN A 184 -18.57 -28.15 30.88
C GLN A 184 -17.81 -27.22 31.83
N ALA A 185 -16.74 -27.67 32.42
CA ALA A 185 -15.91 -26.82 33.31
C ALA A 185 -15.26 -25.65 32.60
N GLU A 186 -14.81 -25.83 31.37
CA GLU A 186 -14.22 -24.78 30.54
C GLU A 186 -15.29 -23.78 30.06
N SER A 187 -16.47 -24.28 29.69
CA SER A 187 -17.57 -23.41 29.24
C SER A 187 -18.05 -22.42 30.29
N ARG A 188 -18.00 -22.78 31.58
CA ARG A 188 -18.33 -21.88 32.68
C ARG A 188 -17.49 -20.62 32.74
N LYS A 189 -16.22 -20.70 32.29
CA LYS A 189 -15.29 -19.58 32.28
C LYS A 189 -15.66 -18.51 31.23
N PHE A 190 -16.45 -18.89 30.21
CA PHE A 190 -16.97 -17.99 29.17
C PHE A 190 -18.34 -17.37 29.54
N GLY A 191 -18.86 -17.63 30.75
CA GLY A 191 -20.13 -17.12 31.23
C GLY A 191 -21.28 -18.10 31.08
N ARG A 192 -22.53 -17.64 31.39
CA ARG A 192 -23.72 -18.49 31.36
C ARG A 192 -24.19 -18.89 29.98
N GLN A 193 -23.77 -18.15 28.95
CA GLN A 193 -24.17 -18.38 27.56
C GLN A 193 -22.90 -18.62 26.71
N PHE A 194 -22.48 -19.86 26.65
CA PHE A 194 -21.33 -20.23 25.84
C PHE A 194 -21.71 -20.26 24.35
N SER A 195 -20.99 -19.48 23.53
CA SER A 195 -21.12 -19.48 22.08
C SER A 195 -19.85 -19.97 21.40
N PRO A 196 -19.87 -21.10 20.70
CA PRO A 196 -18.76 -21.58 19.88
C PRO A 196 -18.35 -20.57 18.81
N TRP A 197 -19.30 -19.72 18.36
CA TRP A 197 -19.08 -18.71 17.34
C TRP A 197 -18.16 -17.57 17.85
N GLN A 198 -18.37 -17.15 19.09
CA GLN A 198 -17.48 -16.16 19.72
C GLN A 198 -16.09 -16.74 19.99
N LEU A 199 -16.04 -18.00 20.45
CA LEU A 199 -14.77 -18.70 20.67
C LEU A 199 -14.00 -18.86 19.36
N TYR A 200 -14.68 -19.24 18.26
CA TYR A 200 -14.07 -19.47 16.96
C TYR A 200 -13.27 -18.29 16.45
N LYS A 201 -13.72 -17.07 16.73
CA LYS A 201 -13.00 -15.83 16.40
C LYS A 201 -11.52 -15.88 16.80
N TYR A 202 -11.21 -16.51 17.95
CA TYR A 202 -9.87 -16.52 18.54
C TYR A 202 -9.10 -17.82 18.30
N VAL A 203 -9.75 -18.85 17.78
CA VAL A 203 -9.14 -20.20 17.67
C VAL A 203 -9.29 -20.84 16.28
N SER A 204 -9.73 -20.09 15.26
CA SER A 204 -10.06 -20.63 13.93
C SER A 204 -8.90 -21.40 13.27
N GLY A 205 -7.65 -20.96 13.45
CA GLY A 205 -6.48 -21.62 12.91
C GLY A 205 -5.74 -22.53 13.89
N VAL A 206 -6.28 -22.73 15.08
CA VAL A 206 -5.64 -23.55 16.13
C VAL A 206 -6.06 -25.02 15.96
N ASN A 207 -5.10 -25.95 15.95
CA ASN A 207 -5.39 -27.37 15.90
C ASN A 207 -5.94 -27.93 17.23
N ALA A 208 -6.61 -29.07 17.17
CA ALA A 208 -7.31 -29.64 18.32
C ALA A 208 -6.39 -29.93 19.54
N VAL A 209 -5.14 -30.35 19.32
CA VAL A 209 -4.17 -30.61 20.39
C VAL A 209 -3.80 -29.33 21.12
N ARG A 210 -3.43 -28.30 20.36
CA ARG A 210 -3.08 -26.98 20.90
C ARG A 210 -4.28 -26.31 21.55
N LEU A 211 -5.46 -26.44 20.96
CA LEU A 211 -6.71 -25.90 21.53
C LEU A 211 -7.00 -26.55 22.90
N ARG A 212 -6.89 -27.83 23.01
CA ARG A 212 -7.10 -28.54 24.29
C ARG A 212 -6.12 -28.07 25.39
N LYS A 213 -4.83 -27.92 25.02
CA LYS A 213 -3.82 -27.37 25.95
C LYS A 213 -4.20 -25.96 26.40
N LEU A 214 -4.61 -25.08 25.46
CA LEU A 214 -5.01 -23.73 25.78
C LEU A 214 -6.24 -23.68 26.69
N LEU A 215 -7.27 -24.45 26.40
CA LEU A 215 -8.50 -24.48 27.20
C LEU A 215 -8.26 -24.99 28.63
N THR A 216 -7.38 -25.96 28.82
CA THR A 216 -7.03 -26.48 30.18
C THR A 216 -6.22 -25.50 31.01
N THR A 217 -5.54 -24.55 30.42
CA THR A 217 -4.75 -23.51 31.10
C THR A 217 -5.52 -22.22 31.39
N LEU A 218 -6.81 -22.14 30.99
CA LEU A 218 -7.63 -20.98 31.26
C LEU A 218 -7.88 -20.76 32.75
N GLU A 219 -7.46 -19.63 33.25
CA GLU A 219 -7.72 -19.16 34.60
C GLU A 219 -8.95 -18.25 34.64
N GLY A 220 -9.66 -18.27 35.78
CA GLY A 220 -10.81 -17.38 35.96
C GLY A 220 -11.91 -17.98 36.82
N GLU A 221 -12.84 -17.15 37.27
CA GLU A 221 -14.02 -17.58 38.02
C GLU A 221 -15.04 -18.27 37.09
N ASP A 222 -15.84 -19.14 37.66
CA ASP A 222 -16.98 -19.71 36.94
C ASP A 222 -18.09 -18.68 36.82
N TYR A 223 -18.68 -18.55 35.63
CA TYR A 223 -19.75 -17.63 35.27
C TYR A 223 -19.41 -16.13 35.49
N PRO A 224 -18.29 -15.64 34.98
CA PRO A 224 -17.92 -14.25 35.13
C PRO A 224 -18.99 -13.31 34.55
N ALA A 225 -19.17 -12.14 35.16
CA ALA A 225 -20.07 -11.12 34.65
C ALA A 225 -19.56 -10.54 33.30
N ASP A 226 -18.24 -10.46 33.12
CA ASP A 226 -17.59 -10.06 31.86
C ASP A 226 -16.56 -11.12 31.43
N PRO A 227 -16.84 -11.89 30.37
CA PRO A 227 -15.94 -12.90 29.86
C PRO A 227 -14.75 -12.35 29.07
N ARG A 228 -14.64 -11.03 28.85
CA ARG A 228 -13.57 -10.41 28.06
C ARG A 228 -12.18 -10.76 28.57
N ARG A 229 -12.00 -10.95 29.86
CA ARG A 229 -10.71 -11.38 30.43
C ARG A 229 -10.25 -12.75 29.92
N VAL A 230 -11.14 -13.71 29.85
CA VAL A 230 -10.85 -15.07 29.38
C VAL A 230 -10.55 -15.06 27.89
N TYR A 231 -11.30 -14.29 27.10
CA TYR A 231 -10.99 -14.10 25.69
C TYR A 231 -9.66 -13.38 25.48
N ALA A 232 -9.29 -12.42 26.30
CA ALA A 232 -7.98 -11.75 26.24
C ALA A 232 -6.82 -12.72 26.57
N GLN A 233 -6.96 -13.57 27.58
CA GLN A 233 -5.98 -14.63 27.90
C GLN A 233 -5.82 -15.59 26.72
N LEU A 234 -6.93 -16.06 26.17
CA LEU A 234 -6.92 -16.95 25.03
C LEU A 234 -6.25 -16.29 23.82
N ARG A 235 -6.58 -15.01 23.60
CA ARG A 235 -5.96 -14.21 22.54
C ARG A 235 -4.45 -14.10 22.69
N GLN A 236 -3.99 -13.79 23.88
CA GLN A 236 -2.56 -13.69 24.18
C GLN A 236 -1.83 -15.02 23.98
N ALA A 237 -2.46 -16.13 24.36
CA ALA A 237 -1.89 -17.47 24.22
C ALA A 237 -1.89 -18.00 22.76
N THR A 238 -2.73 -17.43 21.87
CA THR A 238 -2.76 -17.75 20.44
C THR A 238 -1.82 -16.90 19.60
N LEU A 239 -1.28 -15.80 20.15
CA LEU A 239 -0.34 -14.93 19.45
C LEU A 239 0.96 -15.66 19.13
N GLY A 240 1.39 -15.55 17.88
CA GLY A 240 2.72 -16.00 17.47
C GLY A 240 3.82 -15.02 17.92
N PRO A 241 5.08 -15.46 17.97
CA PRO A 241 6.19 -14.67 18.51
C PRO A 241 6.50 -13.38 17.72
N SER A 242 6.04 -13.27 16.48
CA SER A 242 6.22 -12.09 15.60
C SER A 242 4.95 -11.24 15.44
N MET A 243 3.92 -11.48 16.25
CA MET A 243 2.64 -10.81 16.17
C MET A 243 2.36 -9.97 17.41
N GLU A 244 1.79 -8.82 17.22
CA GLU A 244 1.33 -7.93 18.28
C GLU A 244 -0.12 -7.51 18.06
N ILE A 245 -0.81 -7.17 19.13
CA ILE A 245 -2.07 -6.45 19.05
C ILE A 245 -1.73 -4.97 19.21
N PRO A 246 -1.89 -4.15 18.17
CA PRO A 246 -1.56 -2.74 18.29
C PRO A 246 -2.52 -2.04 19.26
N ASN A 247 -2.02 -1.01 19.93
CA ASN A 247 -2.84 -0.15 20.78
C ASN A 247 -2.93 1.24 20.13
N VAL A 248 -3.69 1.31 19.04
CA VAL A 248 -3.92 2.55 18.27
C VAL A 248 -5.42 2.75 18.12
N ASP A 249 -5.92 3.83 18.67
CA ASP A 249 -7.33 4.21 18.57
C ASP A 249 -7.56 5.07 17.32
N LEU A 250 -8.58 4.73 16.52
CA LEU A 250 -8.88 5.39 15.25
C LEU A 250 -9.24 6.87 15.42
N ASP A 251 -9.94 7.21 16.50
CA ASP A 251 -10.41 8.58 16.73
C ASP A 251 -9.44 9.41 17.59
N ARG A 252 -8.72 8.75 18.50
CA ARG A 252 -7.81 9.41 19.44
C ARG A 252 -6.40 9.59 18.89
N ASP A 253 -5.87 8.61 18.15
CA ASP A 253 -4.49 8.58 17.72
C ASP A 253 -4.29 9.03 16.27
N ILE A 254 -5.36 9.05 15.45
CA ILE A 254 -5.36 9.57 14.09
C ILE A 254 -6.10 10.90 14.08
N GLY A 255 -5.38 11.99 13.79
CA GLY A 255 -5.96 13.32 13.68
C GLY A 255 -6.64 13.55 12.36
N GLY A 256 -7.86 14.11 12.36
CA GLY A 256 -8.59 14.42 11.14
C GLY A 256 -9.04 13.22 10.34
N TYR A 257 -9.04 13.37 9.01
CA TYR A 257 -9.43 12.34 8.05
C TYR A 257 -10.84 11.77 8.28
N GLU A 258 -11.77 12.60 8.70
CA GLU A 258 -13.13 12.16 9.09
C GLU A 258 -13.88 11.44 7.98
N ARG A 259 -13.63 11.80 6.72
CA ARG A 259 -14.22 11.10 5.57
C ARG A 259 -13.66 9.68 5.43
N VAL A 260 -12.35 9.52 5.60
CA VAL A 260 -11.66 8.22 5.56
C VAL A 260 -12.12 7.34 6.71
N LYS A 261 -12.14 7.89 7.93
CA LYS A 261 -12.62 7.18 9.14
C LYS A 261 -14.06 6.71 9.02
N ARG A 262 -14.98 7.59 8.56
CA ARG A 262 -16.39 7.22 8.36
C ARG A 262 -16.54 6.07 7.37
N ARG A 263 -15.78 6.09 6.29
CA ARG A 263 -15.80 5.02 5.29
C ARG A 263 -15.28 3.70 5.88
N LEU A 264 -14.18 3.72 6.63
CA LEU A 264 -13.65 2.54 7.32
C LEU A 264 -14.62 1.97 8.36
N LYS A 265 -15.26 2.87 9.15
CA LYS A 265 -16.28 2.44 10.13
C LYS A 265 -17.44 1.77 9.44
N ALA A 266 -18.07 2.41 8.45
CA ALA A 266 -19.26 1.91 7.79
C ALA A 266 -19.05 0.61 7.00
N GLU A 267 -17.92 0.49 6.30
CA GLU A 267 -17.68 -0.63 5.38
C GLU A 267 -16.96 -1.82 6.02
N ILE A 268 -16.35 -1.65 7.19
CA ILE A 268 -15.58 -2.71 7.84
C ILE A 268 -15.98 -2.88 9.31
N LEU A 269 -15.79 -1.83 10.14
CA LEU A 269 -15.88 -1.98 11.59
C LEU A 269 -17.32 -2.22 12.06
N ASP A 270 -18.30 -1.53 11.50
CA ASP A 270 -19.72 -1.68 11.86
C ASP A 270 -20.26 -3.05 11.43
N ILE A 271 -19.83 -3.55 10.26
CA ILE A 271 -20.21 -4.89 9.80
C ILE A 271 -19.62 -5.95 10.73
N LEU A 272 -18.35 -5.83 11.12
CA LEU A 272 -17.70 -6.73 12.07
C LEU A 272 -18.34 -6.67 13.46
N ALA A 273 -18.64 -5.46 13.95
CA ALA A 273 -19.32 -5.27 15.22
C ALA A 273 -20.73 -5.93 15.23
N ARG A 274 -21.49 -5.76 14.13
CA ARG A 274 -22.81 -6.40 13.96
C ARG A 274 -22.66 -7.92 13.91
N ARG A 275 -21.68 -8.43 13.16
CA ARG A 275 -21.39 -9.87 13.12
C ARG A 275 -21.09 -10.42 14.52
N ASP A 276 -20.30 -9.71 15.32
CA ASP A 276 -19.93 -10.15 16.69
C ASP A 276 -21.14 -10.13 17.67
N GLN A 277 -22.15 -9.30 17.41
CA GLN A 277 -23.39 -9.21 18.22
C GLN A 277 -24.43 -10.22 17.81
N THR A 278 -24.43 -10.68 16.56
CA THR A 278 -25.43 -11.61 16.02
C THR A 278 -25.12 -13.04 16.44
N GLN A 279 -26.18 -13.80 16.80
CA GLN A 279 -26.10 -15.22 17.14
C GLN A 279 -26.69 -16.13 16.04
N ASP A 280 -27.29 -15.55 15.00
CA ASP A 280 -27.86 -16.30 13.88
C ASP A 280 -26.75 -16.71 12.89
N PRO A 281 -26.53 -18.02 12.69
CA PRO A 281 -25.51 -18.53 11.77
C PRO A 281 -25.68 -18.08 10.32
N GLN A 282 -26.94 -17.87 9.87
CA GLN A 282 -27.20 -17.45 8.50
C GLN A 282 -26.86 -15.96 8.32
N GLU A 283 -27.20 -15.13 9.30
CA GLU A 283 -26.85 -13.72 9.26
C GLU A 283 -25.33 -13.53 9.40
N ILE A 284 -24.64 -14.31 10.25
CA ILE A 284 -23.18 -14.28 10.36
C ILE A 284 -22.55 -14.61 9.01
N ALA A 285 -22.95 -15.70 8.36
CA ALA A 285 -22.42 -16.08 7.06
C ALA A 285 -22.61 -14.99 6.01
N ARG A 286 -23.79 -14.36 6.00
CA ARG A 286 -24.09 -13.22 5.12
C ARG A 286 -23.19 -12.01 5.39
N LEU A 287 -22.99 -11.66 6.66
CA LEU A 287 -22.12 -10.54 7.04
C LEU A 287 -20.65 -10.83 6.68
N GLU A 288 -20.20 -12.07 6.85
CA GLU A 288 -18.84 -12.50 6.49
C GLU A 288 -18.57 -12.42 4.97
N GLU A 289 -19.60 -12.55 4.13
CA GLU A 289 -19.49 -12.33 2.68
C GLU A 289 -19.34 -10.85 2.29
N LEU A 290 -19.81 -9.93 3.12
CA LEU A 290 -19.75 -8.49 2.86
C LEU A 290 -18.42 -7.85 3.29
N ILE A 291 -17.63 -8.55 4.11
CA ILE A 291 -16.39 -7.98 4.65
C ILE A 291 -15.25 -8.17 3.63
N PRO A 292 -14.64 -7.09 3.14
CA PRO A 292 -13.51 -7.20 2.22
C PRO A 292 -12.30 -7.83 2.94
N ARG A 293 -11.72 -8.86 2.32
CA ARG A 293 -10.56 -9.57 2.87
C ARG A 293 -9.25 -8.90 2.48
N GLY A 294 -9.20 -8.29 1.32
CA GLY A 294 -8.04 -7.58 0.82
C GLY A 294 -8.33 -6.10 0.63
N MET A 295 -7.42 -5.27 1.13
CA MET A 295 -7.54 -3.82 1.13
C MET A 295 -6.25 -3.18 0.61
N ILE A 296 -6.35 -2.16 -0.23
CA ILE A 296 -5.23 -1.30 -0.63
C ILE A 296 -5.42 0.08 -0.01
N PHE A 297 -4.44 0.52 0.78
CA PHE A 297 -4.34 1.87 1.27
C PHE A 297 -3.29 2.62 0.44
N TRP A 298 -3.74 3.59 -0.31
CA TRP A 298 -2.88 4.30 -1.24
C TRP A 298 -2.93 5.81 -1.04
N GLY A 299 -1.90 6.48 -1.47
CA GLY A 299 -1.77 7.93 -1.35
C GLY A 299 -0.34 8.36 -1.05
N PRO A 300 -0.08 9.66 -0.90
CA PRO A 300 1.25 10.21 -0.73
C PRO A 300 2.01 9.60 0.47
N PRO A 301 3.35 9.64 0.46
CA PRO A 301 4.16 9.17 1.58
C PRO A 301 3.92 10.01 2.85
N GLY A 302 4.01 9.36 4.01
CA GLY A 302 3.86 10.03 5.31
C GLY A 302 2.42 10.44 5.68
N THR A 303 1.39 9.96 4.98
CA THR A 303 -0.03 10.24 5.28
C THR A 303 -0.64 9.28 6.32
N GLY A 304 0.15 8.32 6.83
CA GLY A 304 -0.28 7.42 7.90
C GLY A 304 -0.96 6.14 7.45
N LYS A 305 -0.76 5.66 6.22
CA LYS A 305 -1.34 4.42 5.68
C LYS A 305 -1.20 3.22 6.61
N THR A 306 0.01 2.96 7.08
CA THR A 306 0.31 1.87 8.03
C THR A 306 -0.32 2.11 9.41
N LEU A 307 -0.47 3.38 9.83
CA LEU A 307 -1.13 3.73 11.08
C LEU A 307 -2.64 3.43 11.03
N PHE A 308 -3.31 3.68 9.90
CA PHE A 308 -4.70 3.28 9.68
C PHE A 308 -4.88 1.77 9.76
N ALA A 309 -3.96 0.98 9.16
CA ALA A 309 -3.99 -0.48 9.28
C ALA A 309 -3.86 -0.94 10.75
N LYS A 310 -2.97 -0.33 11.53
CA LYS A 310 -2.84 -0.59 12.97
C LYS A 310 -4.11 -0.22 13.75
N ALA A 311 -4.76 0.89 13.40
CA ALA A 311 -6.00 1.31 14.06
C ALA A 311 -7.16 0.35 13.78
N ILE A 312 -7.28 -0.17 12.56
CA ILE A 312 -8.26 -1.21 12.23
C ILE A 312 -7.97 -2.47 13.05
N ALA A 313 -6.72 -2.94 13.08
CA ALA A 313 -6.34 -4.12 13.86
C ALA A 313 -6.68 -3.95 15.33
N SER A 314 -6.39 -2.79 15.92
CA SER A 314 -6.76 -2.45 17.29
C SER A 314 -8.27 -2.51 17.50
N SER A 315 -9.05 -1.88 16.61
CA SER A 315 -10.52 -1.78 16.74
C SER A 315 -11.21 -3.14 16.72
N ILE A 316 -10.69 -4.11 15.96
CA ILE A 316 -11.26 -5.47 15.89
C ILE A 316 -10.58 -6.48 16.82
N GLY A 317 -9.56 -6.05 17.57
CA GLY A 317 -8.75 -6.94 18.42
C GLY A 317 -7.94 -7.95 17.62
N ALA A 318 -7.55 -7.61 16.37
CA ALA A 318 -6.75 -8.47 15.52
C ALA A 318 -5.25 -8.36 15.83
N ALA A 319 -4.54 -9.46 15.67
CA ALA A 319 -3.08 -9.45 15.61
C ALA A 319 -2.64 -8.84 14.28
N ILE A 320 -1.53 -8.12 14.31
CA ILE A 320 -0.95 -7.53 13.11
C ILE A 320 0.45 -8.09 12.84
N ILE A 321 0.72 -8.36 11.57
CA ILE A 321 2.07 -8.60 11.06
C ILE A 321 2.32 -7.55 9.99
N ILE A 322 3.40 -6.79 10.12
CA ILE A 322 3.82 -5.82 9.09
C ILE A 322 5.06 -6.39 8.43
N VAL A 323 5.02 -6.48 7.12
CA VAL A 323 6.11 -7.04 6.31
C VAL A 323 6.43 -6.04 5.20
N SER A 324 7.69 -5.64 5.11
CA SER A 324 8.18 -4.82 4.01
C SER A 324 8.60 -5.67 2.81
N GLY A 325 8.52 -5.12 1.60
CA GLY A 325 8.89 -5.83 0.38
C GLY A 325 10.31 -6.42 0.40
N PRO A 326 11.34 -5.69 0.88
CA PRO A 326 12.70 -6.21 1.02
C PRO A 326 12.83 -7.41 1.95
N GLU A 327 12.02 -7.50 3.00
CA GLU A 327 12.04 -8.63 3.95
C GLU A 327 11.53 -9.94 3.32
N LEU A 328 10.68 -9.86 2.32
CA LEU A 328 10.17 -11.02 1.59
C LEU A 328 11.15 -11.48 0.50
N LYS A 329 12.00 -10.60 0.00
CA LYS A 329 12.94 -10.92 -1.07
C LYS A 329 14.15 -11.67 -0.49
N SER A 330 14.25 -12.96 -0.77
CA SER A 330 15.46 -13.74 -0.52
C SER A 330 16.34 -13.80 -1.77
N LYS A 331 17.65 -14.01 -1.55
CA LYS A 331 18.60 -14.25 -2.65
C LYS A 331 18.39 -15.60 -3.36
N TRP A 332 17.60 -16.49 -2.77
CA TRP A 332 17.39 -17.85 -3.27
C TRP A 332 15.99 -18.02 -3.85
N VAL A 333 15.92 -18.61 -5.03
CA VAL A 333 14.65 -18.92 -5.72
C VAL A 333 13.83 -19.93 -4.90
N GLY A 334 12.55 -19.64 -4.67
CA GLY A 334 11.63 -20.50 -3.92
C GLY A 334 11.53 -20.18 -2.42
N GLU A 335 12.51 -19.52 -1.81
CA GLU A 335 12.49 -19.15 -0.39
C GLU A 335 11.48 -18.03 -0.10
N SER A 336 11.33 -17.10 -1.04
CA SER A 336 10.37 -15.98 -0.94
C SER A 336 8.91 -16.46 -0.96
N GLU A 337 8.60 -17.47 -1.78
CA GLU A 337 7.26 -18.07 -1.83
C GLU A 337 6.93 -18.81 -0.54
N GLU A 338 7.90 -19.54 0.02
CA GLU A 338 7.73 -20.27 1.25
C GLU A 338 7.56 -19.31 2.44
N ASN A 339 8.32 -18.21 2.50
CA ASN A 339 8.16 -17.17 3.51
C ASN A 339 6.74 -16.60 3.46
N LEU A 340 6.19 -16.40 2.27
CA LEU A 340 4.82 -15.91 2.08
C LEU A 340 3.80 -16.94 2.60
N ARG A 341 3.92 -18.24 2.27
CA ARG A 341 3.05 -19.29 2.80
C ARG A 341 3.09 -19.35 4.33
N GLN A 342 4.28 -19.29 4.92
CA GLN A 342 4.45 -19.31 6.37
C GLN A 342 3.81 -18.08 7.03
N LEU A 343 3.89 -16.91 6.38
CA LEU A 343 3.26 -15.69 6.85
C LEU A 343 1.73 -15.85 6.93
N PHE A 344 1.11 -16.33 5.85
CA PHE A 344 -0.33 -16.60 5.82
C PHE A 344 -0.76 -17.65 6.82
N ARG A 345 0.02 -18.72 6.96
CA ARG A 345 -0.23 -19.75 7.98
C ARG A 345 -0.21 -19.18 9.39
N ARG A 346 0.81 -18.38 9.74
CA ARG A 346 0.89 -17.73 11.06
C ARG A 346 -0.31 -16.82 11.29
N ALA A 347 -0.74 -16.08 10.28
CA ALA A 347 -1.92 -15.23 10.36
C ALA A 347 -3.19 -16.06 10.63
N ARG A 348 -3.39 -17.17 9.93
CA ARG A 348 -4.51 -18.10 10.18
C ARG A 348 -4.49 -18.68 11.60
N GLN A 349 -3.33 -19.08 12.09
CA GLN A 349 -3.18 -19.62 13.46
C GLN A 349 -3.44 -18.58 14.55
N SER A 350 -3.29 -17.32 14.24
CA SER A 350 -3.49 -16.19 15.16
C SER A 350 -4.70 -15.32 14.80
N ALA A 351 -5.68 -15.85 14.06
CA ALA A 351 -6.88 -15.10 13.70
C ALA A 351 -7.69 -14.65 14.95
N PRO A 352 -8.34 -13.47 14.91
CA PRO A 352 -8.35 -12.51 13.81
C PRO A 352 -6.99 -11.84 13.61
N ALA A 353 -6.53 -11.77 12.36
CA ALA A 353 -5.20 -11.27 12.05
C ALA A 353 -5.23 -10.35 10.82
N ILE A 354 -4.35 -9.38 10.79
CA ILE A 354 -4.11 -8.51 9.64
C ILE A 354 -2.66 -8.67 9.19
N ILE A 355 -2.47 -9.01 7.92
CA ILE A 355 -1.17 -8.98 7.26
C ILE A 355 -1.07 -7.63 6.55
N VAL A 356 -0.05 -6.85 6.86
CA VAL A 356 0.23 -5.58 6.18
C VAL A 356 1.47 -5.74 5.32
N PHE A 357 1.29 -5.65 4.01
CA PHE A 357 2.39 -5.51 3.06
C PHE A 357 2.68 -4.04 2.87
N ASP A 358 3.71 -3.54 3.56
CA ASP A 358 4.12 -2.15 3.43
C ASP A 358 4.96 -1.97 2.17
N GLU A 359 4.65 -0.93 1.38
CA GLU A 359 5.25 -0.70 0.06
C GLU A 359 5.10 -1.93 -0.87
N ILE A 360 3.86 -2.42 -1.03
CA ILE A 360 3.57 -3.61 -1.84
C ILE A 360 4.05 -3.47 -3.29
N ASP A 361 4.10 -2.26 -3.81
CA ASP A 361 4.65 -1.92 -5.13
C ASP A 361 6.13 -2.29 -5.30
N SER A 362 6.87 -2.49 -4.21
CA SER A 362 8.26 -2.96 -4.27
C SER A 362 8.44 -4.35 -4.88
N PHE A 363 7.40 -5.21 -4.89
CA PHE A 363 7.45 -6.55 -5.47
C PHE A 363 6.24 -6.91 -6.36
N ALA A 364 5.17 -6.11 -6.32
CA ALA A 364 3.90 -6.41 -6.95
C ALA A 364 3.57 -5.48 -8.13
N THR A 365 4.58 -5.02 -8.87
CA THR A 365 4.43 -4.12 -10.02
C THR A 365 3.86 -4.80 -11.25
N ALA A 366 3.19 -4.01 -12.12
CA ALA A 366 2.59 -4.46 -13.36
C ALA A 366 3.63 -5.06 -14.33
N ARG A 367 3.23 -6.09 -15.06
CA ARG A 367 4.08 -6.80 -16.02
C ARG A 367 4.53 -5.87 -17.16
N GLY A 368 5.82 -5.76 -17.38
CA GLY A 368 6.40 -5.02 -18.51
C GLY A 368 7.02 -3.66 -18.18
N THR A 369 6.95 -3.20 -16.93
CA THR A 369 7.51 -1.90 -16.53
C THR A 369 8.99 -1.98 -16.10
N TYR A 370 9.47 -3.17 -15.73
CA TYR A 370 10.87 -3.42 -15.38
C TYR A 370 11.31 -4.81 -15.86
N THR A 371 12.57 -4.96 -16.23
CA THR A 371 13.25 -6.26 -16.43
C THR A 371 13.46 -6.93 -15.06
N GLY A 372 12.39 -7.15 -14.32
CA GLY A 372 12.39 -7.79 -13.00
C GLY A 372 12.77 -9.28 -13.14
N SER A 373 13.53 -9.79 -12.19
CA SER A 373 13.86 -11.21 -12.08
C SER A 373 12.55 -12.01 -11.97
N GLY A 374 12.50 -13.21 -12.55
CA GLY A 374 11.31 -14.10 -12.50
C GLY A 374 10.79 -14.41 -11.09
N VAL A 375 11.54 -14.07 -10.05
CA VAL A 375 11.19 -14.19 -8.63
C VAL A 375 10.03 -13.29 -8.23
N GLU A 376 9.92 -12.07 -8.77
CA GLU A 376 8.83 -11.14 -8.43
C GLU A 376 7.48 -11.65 -8.95
N HIS A 377 7.45 -12.16 -10.18
CA HIS A 377 6.23 -12.76 -10.74
C HIS A 377 5.78 -14.00 -9.97
N SER A 378 6.72 -14.78 -9.47
CA SER A 378 6.44 -15.96 -8.67
C SER A 378 5.82 -15.59 -7.32
N MET A 379 6.34 -14.57 -6.65
CA MET A 379 5.77 -14.04 -5.39
C MET A 379 4.35 -13.48 -5.57
N VAL A 380 4.10 -12.72 -6.65
CA VAL A 380 2.74 -12.23 -6.96
C VAL A 380 1.78 -13.40 -7.17
N ASN A 381 2.17 -14.42 -7.94
CA ASN A 381 1.34 -15.60 -8.17
C ASN A 381 1.07 -16.37 -6.86
N GLN A 382 2.08 -16.49 -5.97
CA GLN A 382 1.88 -17.11 -4.68
C GLN A 382 0.94 -16.29 -3.78
N LEU A 383 1.08 -14.95 -3.76
CA LEU A 383 0.16 -14.07 -3.03
C LEU A 383 -1.27 -14.23 -3.53
N LEU A 384 -1.47 -14.27 -4.84
CA LEU A 384 -2.79 -14.51 -5.44
C LEU A 384 -3.36 -15.86 -5.00
N THR A 385 -2.54 -16.91 -5.00
CA THR A 385 -2.95 -18.27 -4.56
C THR A 385 -3.36 -18.27 -3.08
N GLU A 386 -2.60 -17.61 -2.21
CA GLU A 386 -2.93 -17.53 -0.79
C GLU A 386 -4.22 -16.74 -0.54
N MET A 387 -4.44 -15.65 -1.29
CA MET A 387 -5.66 -14.85 -1.17
C MET A 387 -6.89 -15.59 -1.73
N ASP A 388 -6.75 -16.28 -2.86
CA ASP A 388 -7.84 -17.10 -3.43
C ASP A 388 -8.17 -18.31 -2.54
N GLY A 389 -7.23 -18.75 -1.69
CA GLY A 389 -7.37 -19.84 -0.73
C GLY A 389 -8.02 -19.47 0.61
N PHE A 390 -8.48 -18.22 0.80
CA PHE A 390 -9.18 -17.84 2.03
C PHE A 390 -10.52 -18.54 2.17
N HIS A 391 -10.73 -19.21 3.31
CA HIS A 391 -12.06 -19.67 3.69
C HIS A 391 -12.89 -18.49 4.19
N LYS A 392 -14.19 -18.48 3.85
CA LYS A 392 -15.12 -17.38 4.16
C LYS A 392 -15.25 -17.10 5.67
N ASP A 393 -15.02 -18.07 6.50
CA ASP A 393 -15.12 -18.01 7.95
C ASP A 393 -13.81 -17.66 8.67
N GLU A 394 -12.68 -17.62 7.97
CA GLU A 394 -11.40 -17.16 8.53
C GLU A 394 -11.37 -15.64 8.64
N LEU A 395 -11.00 -15.12 9.81
CA LEU A 395 -10.84 -13.68 10.04
C LEU A 395 -9.39 -13.24 9.81
N VAL A 396 -8.91 -13.49 8.61
CA VAL A 396 -7.61 -12.99 8.14
C VAL A 396 -7.83 -11.94 7.10
N PHE A 397 -7.20 -10.79 7.28
CA PHE A 397 -7.26 -9.64 6.38
C PHE A 397 -5.88 -9.36 5.82
N VAL A 398 -5.85 -8.86 4.60
CA VAL A 398 -4.60 -8.44 3.94
C VAL A 398 -4.72 -6.97 3.58
N VAL A 399 -3.77 -6.17 4.02
CA VAL A 399 -3.68 -4.75 3.70
C VAL A 399 -2.39 -4.51 2.92
N GLY A 400 -2.51 -4.01 1.71
CA GLY A 400 -1.36 -3.49 0.96
C GLY A 400 -1.29 -1.98 1.12
N THR A 401 -0.12 -1.42 1.41
CA THR A 401 0.10 0.02 1.32
C THR A 401 0.94 0.34 0.10
N THR A 402 0.61 1.41 -0.61
CA THR A 402 1.39 1.88 -1.76
C THR A 402 1.28 3.39 -1.91
N ASN A 403 2.26 4.00 -2.55
CA ASN A 403 2.17 5.40 -2.96
C ASN A 403 1.49 5.55 -4.32
N PHE A 404 1.55 4.52 -5.17
CA PHE A 404 1.06 4.52 -6.55
C PHE A 404 0.26 3.25 -6.84
N VAL A 405 -1.07 3.33 -6.76
CA VAL A 405 -1.95 2.18 -7.02
C VAL A 405 -1.86 1.71 -8.48
N GLU A 406 -1.60 2.62 -9.41
CA GLU A 406 -1.49 2.36 -10.85
C GLU A 406 -0.27 1.51 -11.20
N SER A 407 0.73 1.43 -10.31
CA SER A 407 1.93 0.62 -10.51
C SER A 407 1.71 -0.87 -10.24
N LEU A 408 0.63 -1.23 -9.54
CA LEU A 408 0.35 -2.60 -9.13
C LEU A 408 -0.13 -3.48 -10.29
N ASP A 409 0.16 -4.79 -10.19
CA ASP A 409 -0.39 -5.78 -11.15
C ASP A 409 -1.93 -5.75 -11.07
N PRO A 410 -2.63 -5.52 -12.20
CA PRO A 410 -4.09 -5.48 -12.24
C PRO A 410 -4.77 -6.75 -11.73
N ALA A 411 -4.08 -7.89 -11.74
CA ALA A 411 -4.60 -9.15 -11.22
C ALA A 411 -4.83 -9.10 -9.68
N LEU A 412 -4.04 -8.30 -8.97
CA LEU A 412 -4.22 -8.09 -7.52
C LEU A 412 -5.46 -7.27 -7.18
N LEU A 413 -5.84 -6.34 -8.06
CA LEU A 413 -6.93 -5.39 -7.83
C LEU A 413 -8.33 -5.95 -8.21
N ARG A 414 -8.40 -7.25 -8.59
CA ARG A 414 -9.67 -7.88 -8.95
C ARG A 414 -10.53 -8.18 -7.71
N PRO A 415 -11.88 -8.20 -7.86
CA PRO A 415 -12.80 -8.63 -6.81
C PRO A 415 -12.41 -9.99 -6.20
N GLY A 416 -12.58 -10.15 -4.89
CA GLY A 416 -12.16 -11.33 -4.14
C GLY A 416 -10.69 -11.29 -3.68
N ARG A 417 -9.90 -10.30 -4.10
CA ARG A 417 -8.51 -10.08 -3.70
C ARG A 417 -8.40 -8.73 -2.99
N PHE A 418 -7.61 -7.79 -3.52
CA PHE A 418 -7.61 -6.43 -2.99
C PHE A 418 -8.78 -5.63 -3.59
N GLU A 419 -9.98 -5.91 -3.15
CA GLU A 419 -11.20 -5.32 -3.69
C GLU A 419 -11.57 -3.95 -3.07
N TYR A 420 -11.01 -3.65 -1.89
CA TYR A 420 -11.29 -2.41 -1.19
C TYR A 420 -10.12 -1.44 -1.31
N HIS A 421 -10.35 -0.31 -1.98
CA HIS A 421 -9.33 0.70 -2.19
C HIS A 421 -9.65 1.96 -1.37
N LEU A 422 -8.73 2.32 -0.48
CA LEU A 422 -8.84 3.48 0.39
C LEU A 422 -7.76 4.50 0.03
N HIS A 423 -8.19 5.65 -0.48
CA HIS A 423 -7.30 6.78 -0.71
C HIS A 423 -7.11 7.58 0.58
N ILE A 424 -5.86 7.82 0.98
CA ILE A 424 -5.46 8.64 2.11
C ILE A 424 -4.65 9.82 1.55
N PRO A 425 -5.30 10.97 1.30
CA PRO A 425 -4.68 12.14 0.68
C PRO A 425 -3.73 12.87 1.64
N TYR A 426 -3.07 13.92 1.17
CA TYR A 426 -2.46 14.89 2.06
C TYR A 426 -3.52 15.50 3.00
N PRO A 427 -3.15 15.82 4.24
CA PRO A 427 -4.09 16.39 5.22
C PRO A 427 -4.52 17.79 4.81
N ASP A 428 -5.82 18.06 4.87
CA ASP A 428 -6.38 19.39 4.72
C ASP A 428 -6.17 20.25 5.99
N ASP A 429 -6.72 21.48 6.03
CA ASP A 429 -6.54 22.41 7.16
C ASP A 429 -7.09 21.85 8.47
N ASP A 430 -8.24 21.18 8.43
CA ASP A 430 -8.87 20.58 9.59
C ASP A 430 -8.11 19.33 10.04
N ASP A 431 -7.66 18.54 9.08
CA ASP A 431 -6.83 17.37 9.34
C ASP A 431 -5.50 17.79 9.99
N ARG A 432 -4.82 18.81 9.44
CA ARG A 432 -3.56 19.33 10.00
C ARG A 432 -3.76 19.86 11.41
N ARG A 433 -4.85 20.59 11.66
CA ARG A 433 -5.19 21.09 13.00
C ARG A 433 -5.35 19.93 13.97
N ALA A 434 -6.09 18.90 13.61
CA ALA A 434 -6.32 17.72 14.45
C ALA A 434 -5.03 16.93 14.71
N ILE A 435 -4.18 16.77 13.69
CA ILE A 435 -2.87 16.10 13.80
C ILE A 435 -1.96 16.87 14.76
N LEU A 436 -1.83 18.19 14.58
CA LEU A 436 -1.03 19.06 15.45
C LEU A 436 -1.50 19.02 16.90
N GLN A 437 -2.81 19.01 17.15
CA GLN A 437 -3.38 18.89 18.50
C GLN A 437 -3.04 17.54 19.16
N ILE A 438 -2.99 16.45 18.39
CA ILE A 438 -2.57 15.16 18.93
C ILE A 438 -1.10 15.20 19.34
N TYR A 439 -0.23 15.74 18.51
CA TYR A 439 1.20 15.85 18.82
C TYR A 439 1.49 16.87 19.91
N ASP A 440 0.71 17.97 19.98
CA ASP A 440 0.77 18.92 21.09
C ASP A 440 0.53 18.21 22.44
N ARG A 441 -0.53 17.41 22.53
CA ARG A 441 -0.84 16.61 23.73
C ARG A 441 0.22 15.54 24.02
N LYS A 442 0.69 14.82 23.00
CA LYS A 442 1.70 13.74 23.15
C LYS A 442 3.07 14.26 23.59
N MET A 443 3.44 15.47 23.16
CA MET A 443 4.76 16.06 23.40
C MET A 443 4.72 17.20 24.45
N HIS A 444 3.56 17.48 25.02
CA HIS A 444 3.35 18.54 26.02
C HIS A 444 3.87 19.92 25.55
N LEU A 445 3.58 20.30 24.29
CA LEU A 445 4.09 21.53 23.71
C LEU A 445 3.36 22.76 24.20
N GLN A 446 2.12 22.62 24.70
CA GLN A 446 1.27 23.71 25.18
C GLN A 446 1.13 24.83 24.12
N MET A 447 0.75 24.48 22.92
CA MET A 447 0.55 25.45 21.83
C MET A 447 -0.59 26.42 22.18
N THR A 448 -0.35 27.71 22.00
CA THR A 448 -1.44 28.69 22.02
C THR A 448 -2.35 28.50 20.82
N SER A 449 -3.62 28.93 20.92
CA SER A 449 -4.55 28.91 19.77
C SER A 449 -3.95 29.61 18.53
N GLU A 450 -3.27 30.73 18.78
CA GLU A 450 -2.59 31.50 17.73
C GLU A 450 -1.43 30.74 17.11
N ALA A 451 -0.62 30.02 17.91
CA ALA A 451 0.47 29.19 17.42
C ALA A 451 -0.03 28.00 16.61
N LEU A 452 -1.13 27.38 17.06
CA LEU A 452 -1.76 26.28 16.34
C LEU A 452 -2.26 26.74 14.95
N GLU A 453 -3.03 27.84 14.89
CA GLU A 453 -3.52 28.38 13.62
C GLU A 453 -2.38 28.88 12.73
N TYR A 454 -1.33 29.42 13.31
CA TYR A 454 -0.11 29.77 12.59
C TYR A 454 0.55 28.55 11.96
N ALA A 455 0.70 27.44 12.73
CA ALA A 455 1.26 26.20 12.23
C ALA A 455 0.41 25.60 11.10
N VAL A 456 -0.94 25.60 11.23
CA VAL A 456 -1.86 25.13 10.17
C VAL A 456 -1.69 25.94 8.90
N ARG A 457 -1.61 27.26 8.97
CA ARG A 457 -1.37 28.13 7.80
C ARG A 457 -0.01 27.87 7.18
N ARG A 458 1.07 27.84 7.97
CA ARG A 458 2.45 27.66 7.51
C ARG A 458 2.75 26.28 6.93
N THR A 459 1.93 25.30 7.20
CA THR A 459 2.00 23.94 6.64
C THR A 459 0.88 23.68 5.61
N GLY A 460 0.16 24.74 5.21
CA GLY A 460 -0.93 24.71 4.25
C GLY A 460 -0.48 24.45 2.82
N GLU A 461 -1.44 24.36 1.90
CA GLU A 461 -1.21 24.04 0.49
C GLU A 461 -0.28 25.03 -0.23
N ASN A 462 -0.21 26.25 0.25
CA ASN A 462 0.67 27.29 -0.30
C ASN A 462 2.12 27.16 0.14
N TYR A 463 2.41 26.19 1.00
CA TYR A 463 3.76 25.93 1.52
C TYR A 463 4.18 24.50 1.19
N MET A 464 5.40 24.36 0.76
CA MET A 464 5.99 23.07 0.43
C MET A 464 7.11 22.74 1.42
N THR A 465 7.37 21.45 1.57
CA THR A 465 8.54 20.97 2.31
C THR A 465 9.82 21.27 1.52
N SER A 466 10.98 21.08 2.15
CA SER A 466 12.28 21.20 1.48
C SER A 466 12.42 20.28 0.25
N THR A 467 11.61 19.25 0.13
CA THR A 467 11.59 18.34 -1.05
C THR A 467 10.55 18.71 -2.11
N GLY A 468 9.85 19.82 -1.95
CA GLY A 468 8.83 20.28 -2.92
C GLY A 468 7.51 19.54 -2.86
N THR A 469 7.24 18.86 -1.77
CA THR A 469 5.96 18.15 -1.55
C THR A 469 5.11 18.89 -0.51
N PRO A 470 3.77 18.75 -0.54
CA PRO A 470 2.91 19.24 0.53
C PRO A 470 3.26 18.60 1.88
N PHE A 471 2.89 19.26 2.96
CA PHE A 471 3.13 18.75 4.31
C PHE A 471 2.25 17.53 4.60
N SER A 472 2.87 16.40 4.88
CA SER A 472 2.22 15.17 5.33
C SER A 472 2.13 15.09 6.86
N GLY A 473 1.41 14.09 7.39
CA GLY A 473 1.35 13.82 8.82
C GLY A 473 2.72 13.63 9.48
N ASP A 474 3.66 13.01 8.77
CA ASP A 474 5.04 12.81 9.25
C ASP A 474 5.82 14.12 9.32
N HIS A 475 5.61 15.03 8.38
CA HIS A 475 6.21 16.36 8.42
C HIS A 475 5.68 17.18 9.59
N LEU A 476 4.36 17.10 9.88
CA LEU A 476 3.77 17.76 11.07
C LEU A 476 4.33 17.17 12.38
N ASN A 477 4.52 15.86 12.44
CA ASN A 477 5.20 15.22 13.57
C ASN A 477 6.64 15.68 13.71
N ALA A 478 7.38 15.79 12.59
CA ALA A 478 8.76 16.28 12.58
C ALA A 478 8.84 17.72 13.10
N LEU A 479 7.93 18.60 12.67
CA LEU A 479 7.79 19.96 13.19
C LEU A 479 7.58 19.98 14.72
N CYS A 480 6.60 19.21 15.22
CA CYS A 480 6.34 19.13 16.65
C CYS A 480 7.55 18.63 17.44
N ARG A 481 8.28 17.64 16.90
CA ARG A 481 9.55 17.15 17.49
C ARG A 481 10.66 18.21 17.47
N ALA A 482 10.73 19.04 16.41
CA ALA A 482 11.68 20.14 16.34
C ALA A 482 11.38 21.19 17.41
N VAL A 483 10.13 21.59 17.55
CA VAL A 483 9.67 22.53 18.58
C VAL A 483 9.94 21.96 19.98
N ALA A 484 9.69 20.67 20.22
CA ALA A 484 9.96 20.02 21.51
C ALA A 484 11.45 20.07 21.86
N ARG A 485 12.33 19.78 20.87
CA ARG A 485 13.79 19.88 21.06
C ARG A 485 14.25 21.30 21.34
N LEU A 486 13.70 22.30 20.65
CA LEU A 486 13.95 23.73 20.91
C LEU A 486 13.60 24.13 22.34
N ARG A 487 12.37 23.77 22.79
CA ARG A 487 11.91 24.04 24.14
C ARG A 487 12.81 23.42 25.20
N LEU A 488 13.23 22.16 24.98
CA LEU A 488 14.12 21.44 25.90
C LEU A 488 15.51 22.11 25.95
N ARG A 489 16.09 22.43 24.79
CA ARG A 489 17.44 23.03 24.70
C ARG A 489 17.50 24.41 25.33
N GLU A 490 16.47 25.23 25.16
CA GLU A 490 16.39 26.59 25.67
C GLU A 490 15.66 26.68 27.02
N GLN A 491 15.29 25.54 27.61
CA GLN A 491 14.57 25.45 28.90
C GLN A 491 13.30 26.31 28.96
N ILE A 492 12.56 26.36 27.84
CA ILE A 492 11.32 27.14 27.73
C ILE A 492 10.21 26.44 28.48
N THR A 493 9.74 27.05 29.57
CA THR A 493 8.63 26.52 30.39
C THR A 493 7.26 27.12 30.03
N GLY A 494 7.24 28.23 29.30
CA GLY A 494 6.01 28.91 28.85
C GLY A 494 5.33 28.20 27.65
N PRO A 495 4.16 28.69 27.21
CA PRO A 495 3.44 28.13 26.06
C PRO A 495 4.20 28.34 24.75
N THR A 496 3.95 27.45 23.79
CA THR A 496 4.51 27.56 22.43
C THR A 496 3.80 28.68 21.66
N THR A 497 4.57 29.66 21.22
CA THR A 497 4.12 30.82 20.44
C THR A 497 4.34 30.62 18.93
N PRO A 498 3.71 31.43 18.05
CA PRO A 498 3.98 31.40 16.61
C PRO A 498 5.46 31.51 16.23
N ARG A 499 6.22 32.33 17.00
CA ARG A 499 7.66 32.48 16.80
C ARG A 499 8.45 31.17 17.01
N LEU A 500 8.04 30.35 17.99
CA LEU A 500 8.68 29.05 18.20
C LEU A 500 8.34 28.06 17.10
N ILE A 501 7.12 28.09 16.56
CA ILE A 501 6.72 27.28 15.41
C ILE A 501 7.58 27.64 14.19
N GLU A 502 7.73 28.94 13.89
CA GLU A 502 8.56 29.40 12.78
C GLU A 502 10.02 28.96 12.93
N ARG A 503 10.57 29.06 14.12
CA ARG A 503 11.91 28.55 14.42
C ARG A 503 12.01 27.04 14.26
N GLY A 504 10.99 26.30 14.66
CA GLY A 504 10.93 24.85 14.46
C GLY A 504 10.91 24.43 13.00
N LEU A 505 10.31 25.26 12.12
CA LEU A 505 10.33 25.06 10.69
C LEU A 505 11.70 25.38 10.05
N THR A 506 12.42 26.35 10.58
CA THR A 506 13.62 26.96 9.95
C THR A 506 14.94 26.54 10.55
N GLU A 507 14.97 25.82 11.67
CA GLU A 507 16.20 25.53 12.43
C GLU A 507 17.21 24.61 11.71
N PHE A 508 16.76 23.84 10.73
CA PHE A 508 17.62 22.89 10.01
C PHE A 508 17.95 23.33 8.58
N GLU A 509 17.56 24.55 8.21
CA GLU A 509 17.80 25.09 6.89
C GLU A 509 18.97 26.09 6.96
N GLU A 510 20.09 25.77 6.30
CA GLU A 510 21.11 26.78 6.00
C GLU A 510 20.47 27.83 5.10
N ARG A 511 20.15 29.00 5.66
CA ARG A 511 19.63 30.10 4.86
C ARG A 511 20.71 30.57 3.89
N LEU A 512 20.40 30.50 2.62
CA LEU A 512 21.24 31.06 1.60
C LEU A 512 21.35 32.59 1.81
N THR A 513 22.50 33.06 2.25
CA THR A 513 22.75 34.51 2.35
C THR A 513 23.19 35.01 0.97
N LEU A 514 22.30 35.69 0.28
CA LEU A 514 22.61 36.32 -1.00
C LEU A 514 23.61 37.49 -0.81
N SER A 515 24.56 37.64 -1.72
CA SER A 515 25.36 38.87 -1.82
C SER A 515 24.41 40.05 -2.16
N GLU A 516 24.87 41.28 -1.87
CA GLU A 516 24.05 42.47 -2.24
C GLU A 516 23.71 42.51 -3.74
N ARG A 517 24.64 42.10 -4.59
CA ARG A 517 24.45 41.99 -6.02
C ARG A 517 23.41 40.95 -6.39
N ASP A 518 23.52 39.75 -5.82
CA ASP A 518 22.57 38.67 -6.10
C ASP A 518 21.19 38.99 -5.54
N ALA A 519 21.12 39.59 -4.36
CA ALA A 519 19.86 40.06 -3.77
C ALA A 519 19.16 41.12 -4.69
N LEU A 520 19.92 42.01 -5.33
CA LEU A 520 19.38 42.97 -6.25
C LEU A 520 18.82 42.30 -7.51
N ILE A 521 19.54 41.33 -8.09
CA ILE A 521 19.10 40.55 -9.25
C ILE A 521 17.82 39.81 -8.92
N VAL A 522 17.81 39.04 -7.86
CA VAL A 522 16.70 38.21 -7.41
C VAL A 522 15.47 39.07 -7.08
N ALA A 523 15.67 40.17 -6.33
CA ALA A 523 14.57 41.11 -6.02
C ALA A 523 13.94 41.74 -7.26
N THR A 524 14.77 42.03 -8.28
CA THR A 524 14.28 42.55 -9.57
C THR A 524 13.46 41.50 -10.31
N HIS A 525 13.96 40.26 -10.35
CA HIS A 525 13.34 39.15 -11.02
C HIS A 525 11.97 38.81 -10.40
N GLU A 526 11.90 38.59 -9.09
CA GLU A 526 10.68 38.22 -8.38
C GLU A 526 9.64 39.36 -8.35
N ALA A 527 10.10 40.62 -8.25
CA ALA A 527 9.22 41.77 -8.40
C ALA A 527 8.57 41.83 -9.79
N GLY A 528 9.31 41.40 -10.82
CA GLY A 528 8.81 41.32 -12.21
C GLY A 528 7.67 40.31 -12.32
N HIS A 529 7.84 39.07 -11.84
CA HIS A 529 6.79 38.09 -11.82
C HIS A 529 5.54 38.57 -11.10
N PHE A 530 5.74 39.13 -9.91
CA PHE A 530 4.64 39.59 -9.07
C PHE A 530 3.83 40.70 -9.76
N LEU A 531 4.53 41.70 -10.30
CA LEU A 531 3.88 42.82 -10.94
C LEU A 531 3.11 42.40 -12.20
N VAL A 532 3.70 41.57 -13.05
CA VAL A 532 3.03 41.07 -14.27
C VAL A 532 1.79 40.24 -13.90
N ALA A 533 1.86 39.40 -12.84
CA ALA A 533 0.72 38.61 -12.39
C ALA A 533 -0.48 39.44 -11.93
N ILE A 534 -0.26 40.61 -11.32
CA ILE A 534 -1.35 41.53 -10.93
C ILE A 534 -2.11 42.04 -12.16
N PHE A 535 -1.39 42.26 -13.27
CA PHE A 535 -1.98 42.79 -14.51
C PHE A 535 -2.42 41.72 -15.52
N CYS A 536 -2.32 40.45 -15.14
CA CYS A 536 -2.83 39.30 -15.88
C CYS A 536 -4.14 38.78 -15.26
N PRO A 537 -5.33 39.18 -15.79
CA PRO A 537 -6.61 38.97 -15.11
C PRO A 537 -7.02 37.52 -14.99
N ASN A 538 -6.52 36.62 -15.83
CA ASN A 538 -6.83 35.17 -15.77
C ASN A 538 -5.76 34.38 -15.04
N HIS A 539 -4.70 35.01 -14.55
CA HIS A 539 -3.68 34.37 -13.73
C HIS A 539 -4.13 34.33 -12.27
N PRO A 540 -3.81 33.25 -11.51
CA PRO A 540 -4.06 33.24 -10.09
C PRO A 540 -3.44 34.45 -9.39
N PRO A 541 -4.16 35.13 -8.46
CA PRO A 541 -3.64 36.32 -7.82
C PRO A 541 -2.40 36.02 -6.98
N PRO A 542 -1.35 36.89 -7.07
CA PRO A 542 -0.16 36.70 -6.26
C PRO A 542 -0.46 37.05 -4.79
N GLU A 543 0.02 36.21 -3.85
CA GLU A 543 -0.19 36.34 -2.41
C GLU A 543 1.04 36.86 -1.68
N LYS A 544 2.22 36.42 -2.09
CA LYS A 544 3.47 36.70 -1.39
C LYS A 544 4.65 36.65 -2.36
N VAL A 545 5.64 37.50 -2.12
CA VAL A 545 6.93 37.46 -2.80
C VAL A 545 8.06 37.50 -1.80
N THR A 546 9.08 36.68 -1.98
CA THR A 546 10.22 36.60 -1.06
C THR A 546 11.53 36.39 -1.79
N ILE A 547 12.59 37.03 -1.30
CA ILE A 547 13.99 36.82 -1.71
C ILE A 547 14.81 36.11 -0.62
N GLN A 548 14.17 35.71 0.45
CA GLN A 548 14.76 34.94 1.54
C GLN A 548 13.74 33.91 2.00
N SER A 549 13.68 32.80 1.31
CA SER A 549 12.81 31.69 1.64
C SER A 549 13.53 30.73 2.59
N ASP A 550 12.72 30.07 3.41
CA ASP A 550 13.15 28.96 4.24
C ASP A 550 13.18 27.61 3.47
N VAL A 551 12.93 27.64 2.15
CA VAL A 551 12.89 26.48 1.27
C VAL A 551 14.23 26.32 0.55
N PRO A 552 15.07 25.31 0.85
CA PRO A 552 16.45 25.20 0.35
C PRO A 552 16.59 25.16 -1.17
N TRP A 553 15.58 24.56 -1.85
CA TRP A 553 15.56 24.44 -3.33
C TRP A 553 14.82 25.62 -4.03
N ALA A 554 14.15 26.49 -3.26
CA ALA A 554 13.52 27.71 -3.74
C ALA A 554 13.81 28.86 -2.78
N PRO A 555 15.06 29.35 -2.75
CA PRO A 555 15.46 30.40 -1.81
C PRO A 555 14.73 31.73 -2.04
N PHE A 556 14.11 31.88 -3.19
CA PHE A 556 13.28 33.04 -3.60
C PHE A 556 12.16 32.55 -4.49
N PHE A 557 10.97 33.16 -4.37
CA PHE A 557 9.80 32.82 -5.20
C PHE A 557 8.67 33.81 -5.04
N THR A 558 7.79 33.84 -6.04
CA THR A 558 6.48 34.47 -5.99
C THR A 558 5.41 33.42 -5.84
N GLN A 559 4.60 33.55 -4.80
CA GLN A 559 3.52 32.62 -4.46
C GLN A 559 2.19 33.10 -5.02
N TYR A 560 1.40 32.17 -5.58
CA TYR A 560 0.09 32.42 -6.18
C TYR A 560 -1.01 31.63 -5.48
N LYS A 561 -2.23 32.18 -5.46
CA LYS A 561 -3.41 31.52 -4.92
C LYS A 561 -3.97 30.51 -5.92
N HIS A 562 -3.86 29.24 -5.63
CA HIS A 562 -4.42 28.19 -6.49
C HIS A 562 -5.86 27.84 -6.10
N ASP A 563 -6.72 27.63 -7.13
CA ASP A 563 -8.08 27.13 -6.92
C ASP A 563 -8.06 25.58 -6.83
N LYS A 564 -8.49 25.07 -5.67
CA LYS A 564 -8.43 23.62 -5.32
C LYS A 564 -9.27 22.71 -6.21
N HIS A 565 -10.26 23.26 -6.91
CA HIS A 565 -11.26 22.46 -7.63
C HIS A 565 -11.21 22.64 -9.15
N LYS A 566 -10.15 23.23 -9.66
CA LYS A 566 -10.03 23.51 -11.09
C LYS A 566 -9.60 22.28 -11.86
N ILE A 567 -10.52 21.73 -12.67
CA ILE A 567 -10.29 20.51 -13.47
C ILE A 567 -9.69 20.83 -14.85
N GLY A 568 -9.89 22.06 -15.37
CA GLY A 568 -9.40 22.43 -16.69
C GLY A 568 -8.95 23.89 -16.76
N HIS A 569 -8.06 24.20 -17.70
CA HIS A 569 -7.55 25.54 -17.95
C HIS A 569 -8.04 26.04 -19.31
N MET A 570 -8.47 27.30 -19.35
CA MET A 570 -8.78 27.97 -20.59
C MET A 570 -7.50 28.50 -21.25
N ARG A 571 -7.50 28.61 -22.59
CA ARG A 571 -6.35 29.11 -23.32
C ARG A 571 -5.87 30.49 -22.81
N ALA A 572 -6.79 31.42 -22.50
CA ALA A 572 -6.45 32.72 -21.96
C ALA A 572 -5.66 32.67 -20.64
N GLU A 573 -5.98 31.72 -19.76
CA GLU A 573 -5.27 31.52 -18.49
C GLU A 573 -3.85 31.07 -18.73
N LEU A 574 -3.66 30.09 -19.63
CA LEU A 574 -2.33 29.55 -19.95
C LEU A 574 -1.46 30.60 -20.66
N LEU A 575 -2.06 31.47 -21.45
CA LEU A 575 -1.35 32.63 -22.03
C LEU A 575 -0.95 33.67 -20.98
N ASP A 576 -1.77 33.90 -19.96
CA ASP A 576 -1.41 34.75 -18.82
C ASP A 576 -0.28 34.12 -17.99
N VAL A 577 -0.28 32.79 -17.80
CA VAL A 577 0.83 32.08 -17.17
C VAL A 577 2.13 32.26 -17.97
N LEU A 578 2.09 32.12 -19.30
CA LEU A 578 3.25 32.38 -20.17
C LEU A 578 3.78 33.80 -20.00
N CYS A 579 2.89 34.78 -19.92
CA CYS A 579 3.26 36.19 -19.73
C CYS A 579 3.97 36.38 -18.37
N VAL A 580 3.47 35.78 -17.32
CA VAL A 580 4.06 35.88 -15.98
C VAL A 580 5.44 35.20 -15.91
N LEU A 581 5.65 34.05 -16.58
CA LEU A 581 6.96 33.42 -16.67
C LEU A 581 8.04 34.28 -17.30
N TYR A 582 7.67 35.18 -18.22
CA TYR A 582 8.59 36.19 -18.77
C TYR A 582 8.78 37.40 -17.88
N GLY A 583 7.96 37.59 -16.83
CA GLY A 583 7.96 38.77 -15.97
C GLY A 583 9.33 39.02 -15.31
N GLY A 584 9.96 37.98 -14.76
CA GLY A 584 11.28 38.13 -14.15
C GLY A 584 12.37 38.51 -15.14
N ILE A 585 12.44 37.82 -16.28
CA ILE A 585 13.43 38.05 -17.37
C ILE A 585 13.33 39.48 -17.91
N GLU A 586 12.13 39.92 -18.19
CA GLU A 586 11.92 41.29 -18.75
C GLU A 586 12.14 42.39 -17.70
N ALA A 587 11.92 42.12 -16.41
CA ALA A 587 12.27 43.06 -15.34
C ALA A 587 13.79 43.22 -15.20
N GLU A 588 14.55 42.14 -15.27
CA GLU A 588 16.02 42.20 -15.28
C GLU A 588 16.51 43.00 -16.49
N ARG A 589 15.99 42.70 -17.69
CA ARG A 589 16.35 43.41 -18.92
C ARG A 589 16.05 44.92 -18.83
N LEU A 590 14.89 45.27 -18.28
CA LEU A 590 14.43 46.65 -18.15
C LEU A 590 15.25 47.45 -17.13
N LEU A 591 15.59 46.88 -15.99
CA LEU A 591 16.22 47.60 -14.88
C LEU A 591 17.74 47.38 -14.77
N LEU A 592 18.24 46.21 -15.18
CA LEU A 592 19.68 45.88 -15.10
C LEU A 592 20.38 45.95 -16.44
N GLY A 593 19.64 46.03 -17.55
CA GLY A 593 20.17 46.09 -18.93
C GLY A 593 20.66 44.74 -19.48
N ASP A 594 20.59 43.68 -18.69
CA ASP A 594 21.02 42.33 -19.07
C ASP A 594 20.13 41.28 -18.35
N VAL A 595 20.29 40.03 -18.72
CA VAL A 595 19.52 38.90 -18.15
C VAL A 595 20.48 37.96 -17.44
N SER A 596 20.15 37.60 -16.19
CA SER A 596 20.96 36.70 -15.40
C SER A 596 20.74 35.21 -15.78
N THR A 597 21.70 34.36 -15.45
CA THR A 597 21.57 32.91 -15.61
C THR A 597 20.56 32.29 -14.62
N GLY A 598 20.10 33.06 -13.63
CA GLY A 598 19.07 32.62 -12.69
C GLY A 598 17.77 32.24 -13.38
N ALA A 599 17.36 33.04 -14.39
CA ALA A 599 16.16 32.78 -15.20
C ALA A 599 16.26 31.55 -16.10
N SER A 600 17.47 31.21 -16.59
CA SER A 600 17.71 30.05 -17.44
C SER A 600 18.08 28.78 -16.69
N GLY A 601 18.45 28.90 -15.41
CA GLY A 601 18.73 27.80 -14.49
C GLY A 601 19.81 26.81 -14.96
N PHE A 602 20.73 27.21 -15.82
CA PHE A 602 21.75 26.32 -16.39
C PHE A 602 21.21 24.96 -16.89
N GLY A 603 20.04 24.94 -17.52
CA GLY A 603 19.39 23.73 -18.01
C GLY A 603 18.50 23.05 -16.96
N ASP A 604 18.20 23.68 -15.83
CA ASP A 604 17.19 23.18 -14.89
C ASP A 604 15.81 23.22 -15.56
N PRO A 605 15.11 22.07 -15.68
CA PRO A 605 13.76 22.03 -16.26
C PRO A 605 12.72 22.83 -15.47
N ARG A 606 13.04 23.27 -14.26
CA ARG A 606 12.20 24.13 -13.42
C ARG A 606 12.38 25.62 -13.68
N SER A 607 13.37 26.03 -14.49
CA SER A 607 13.60 27.42 -14.83
C SER A 607 12.41 28.03 -15.60
N ASP A 608 12.20 29.33 -15.47
CA ASP A 608 11.07 30.01 -16.13
C ASP A 608 11.10 29.87 -17.63
N LEU A 609 12.29 29.91 -18.23
CA LEU A 609 12.46 29.72 -19.65
C LEU A 609 12.11 28.31 -20.11
N ALA A 610 12.52 27.28 -19.35
CA ALA A 610 12.19 25.89 -19.65
C ALA A 610 10.69 25.64 -19.50
N ARG A 611 10.08 26.16 -18.43
CA ARG A 611 8.63 26.06 -18.17
C ARG A 611 7.82 26.81 -19.24
N ALA A 612 8.22 28.00 -19.66
CA ALA A 612 7.56 28.74 -20.71
C ALA A 612 7.61 27.96 -22.02
N THR A 613 8.77 27.39 -22.38
CA THR A 613 8.93 26.59 -23.60
C THR A 613 8.07 25.34 -23.57
N GLU A 614 8.08 24.59 -22.48
CA GLU A 614 7.27 23.39 -22.34
C GLU A 614 5.77 23.68 -22.33
N LEU A 615 5.34 24.78 -21.69
CA LEU A 615 3.94 25.19 -21.69
C LEU A 615 3.48 25.59 -23.10
N ALA A 616 4.26 26.38 -23.84
CA ALA A 616 3.95 26.75 -25.21
C ALA A 616 3.91 25.51 -26.14
N SER A 617 4.85 24.60 -25.98
CA SER A 617 4.85 23.32 -26.71
C SER A 617 3.61 22.50 -26.40
N THR A 618 3.23 22.38 -25.12
CA THR A 618 2.05 21.64 -24.66
C THR A 618 0.76 22.26 -25.22
N LEU A 619 0.62 23.58 -25.23
CA LEU A 619 -0.52 24.27 -25.82
C LEU A 619 -0.72 23.91 -27.29
N VAL A 620 0.37 23.89 -28.07
CA VAL A 620 0.33 23.65 -29.51
C VAL A 620 0.22 22.14 -29.81
N GLU A 621 1.01 21.33 -29.17
CA GLU A 621 1.20 19.90 -29.52
C GLU A 621 0.23 18.95 -28.84
N ALA A 622 -0.15 19.21 -27.59
CA ALA A 622 -0.97 18.29 -26.79
C ALA A 622 -2.42 18.76 -26.61
N CYS A 623 -2.62 20.06 -26.33
CA CYS A 623 -3.94 20.60 -26.00
C CYS A 623 -4.76 21.02 -27.24
N GLY A 624 -4.18 21.05 -28.43
CA GLY A 624 -4.85 21.52 -29.64
C GLY A 624 -5.25 23.00 -29.59
N MET A 625 -4.66 23.81 -28.70
CA MET A 625 -4.96 25.24 -28.51
C MET A 625 -4.14 26.15 -29.43
N SER A 626 -3.80 25.66 -30.60
CA SER A 626 -3.03 26.34 -31.63
C SER A 626 -3.95 27.01 -32.65
N GLN A 627 -3.37 27.94 -33.46
CA GLN A 627 -4.01 28.53 -34.64
C GLN A 627 -3.52 27.90 -35.95
N LEU A 628 -3.07 26.65 -35.87
CA LEU A 628 -2.64 25.91 -37.04
C LEU A 628 -3.83 25.62 -37.96
N PRO A 629 -3.66 25.72 -39.29
CA PRO A 629 -4.70 25.36 -40.26
C PRO A 629 -4.82 23.85 -40.39
N ALA A 630 -5.17 23.18 -39.30
CA ALA A 630 -5.33 21.73 -39.21
C ALA A 630 -6.44 21.40 -38.22
N PRO A 631 -7.09 20.21 -38.33
CA PRO A 631 -8.05 19.76 -37.32
C PRO A 631 -7.40 19.69 -35.97
N LEU A 632 -8.20 19.91 -34.90
CA LEU A 632 -7.76 19.72 -33.53
C LEU A 632 -7.31 18.26 -33.32
N ARG A 633 -6.04 18.06 -33.02
CA ARG A 633 -5.43 16.76 -32.75
C ARG A 633 -4.19 16.91 -31.91
N THR A 634 -3.77 15.83 -31.23
CA THR A 634 -2.47 15.80 -30.56
C THR A 634 -1.35 15.47 -31.55
N PHE A 635 -0.20 16.11 -31.37
CA PHE A 635 1.03 15.85 -32.10
C PHE A 635 2.06 15.09 -31.25
N ARG A 636 1.67 14.65 -30.04
CA ARG A 636 2.48 13.83 -29.14
C ARG A 636 1.90 12.41 -29.03
N ASP A 637 2.76 11.40 -28.89
CA ASP A 637 2.38 10.02 -28.61
C ASP A 637 1.97 9.81 -27.13
N GLN A 638 1.55 8.60 -26.78
CA GLN A 638 1.18 8.24 -25.40
C GLN A 638 2.35 8.37 -24.40
N GLN A 639 3.59 8.42 -24.89
CA GLN A 639 4.79 8.62 -24.09
C GLN A 639 5.25 10.09 -24.07
N GLY A 640 4.45 11.01 -24.59
CA GLY A 640 4.72 12.45 -24.63
C GLY A 640 5.76 12.89 -25.68
N ARG A 641 6.23 11.99 -26.54
CA ARG A 641 7.20 12.31 -27.59
C ARG A 641 6.49 12.85 -28.82
N ARG A 642 7.13 13.78 -29.53
CA ARG A 642 6.60 14.36 -30.77
C ARG A 642 6.45 13.25 -31.84
N ASN A 643 5.28 13.13 -32.45
CA ASN A 643 5.03 12.23 -33.57
C ASN A 643 5.91 12.59 -34.77
N ILE A 644 6.15 11.61 -35.64
CA ILE A 644 6.83 11.87 -36.93
C ILE A 644 5.89 12.70 -37.82
N LEU A 645 6.32 13.89 -38.17
CA LEU A 645 5.57 14.89 -38.94
C LEU A 645 6.28 15.16 -40.25
N SER A 646 5.53 15.71 -41.25
CA SER A 646 6.14 16.33 -42.43
C SER A 646 6.96 17.56 -42.03
N GLY A 647 8.03 17.87 -42.76
CA GLY A 647 8.88 19.03 -42.47
C GLY A 647 8.09 20.33 -42.39
N SER A 648 7.14 20.55 -43.31
CA SER A 648 6.28 21.72 -43.32
C SER A 648 5.37 21.85 -42.10
N MET A 649 4.88 20.72 -41.58
CA MET A 649 4.04 20.75 -40.36
C MET A 649 4.92 20.99 -39.12
N ALA A 650 6.10 20.38 -39.03
CA ALA A 650 7.04 20.64 -37.95
C ALA A 650 7.44 22.14 -37.89
N GLU A 651 7.76 22.75 -39.03
CA GLU A 651 8.04 24.20 -39.11
C GLU A 651 6.84 25.06 -38.70
N ALA A 652 5.62 24.66 -39.08
CA ALA A 652 4.41 25.37 -38.70
C ALA A 652 4.18 25.35 -37.19
N ILE A 653 4.41 24.18 -36.55
CA ILE A 653 4.35 24.01 -35.10
C ILE A 653 5.39 24.90 -34.41
N ASP A 654 6.66 24.82 -34.84
CA ASP A 654 7.74 25.61 -34.24
C ASP A 654 7.54 27.11 -34.41
N ARG A 655 7.03 27.55 -35.56
CA ARG A 655 6.62 28.97 -35.79
C ARG A 655 5.50 29.40 -34.84
N GLN A 656 4.51 28.55 -34.62
CA GLN A 656 3.42 28.81 -33.68
C GLN A 656 3.89 28.89 -32.23
N ILE A 657 4.75 27.95 -31.78
CA ILE A 657 5.37 28.00 -30.47
C ILE A 657 6.14 29.28 -30.26
N ASN A 658 7.05 29.63 -31.20
CA ASN A 658 7.82 30.86 -31.16
C ASN A 658 6.93 32.11 -31.14
N SER A 659 5.84 32.12 -31.89
CA SER A 659 4.89 33.22 -31.88
C SER A 659 4.25 33.43 -30.51
N LEU A 660 3.84 32.35 -29.81
CA LEU A 660 3.28 32.42 -28.46
C LEU A 660 4.30 32.97 -27.46
N LEU A 661 5.55 32.49 -27.52
CA LEU A 661 6.61 32.95 -26.63
C LEU A 661 6.94 34.44 -26.85
N VAL A 662 7.07 34.91 -28.11
CA VAL A 662 7.31 36.29 -28.43
C VAL A 662 6.16 37.20 -28.00
N GLN A 663 4.91 36.79 -28.21
CA GLN A 663 3.74 37.53 -27.74
C GLN A 663 3.71 37.68 -26.22
N ALA A 664 3.97 36.60 -25.49
CA ALA A 664 4.03 36.61 -24.03
C ALA A 664 5.13 37.52 -23.49
N GLN A 665 6.33 37.44 -24.08
CA GLN A 665 7.48 38.27 -23.78
C GLN A 665 7.19 39.76 -24.03
N THR A 666 6.66 40.11 -25.21
CA THR A 666 6.33 41.47 -25.58
C THR A 666 5.28 42.08 -24.63
N ARG A 667 4.28 41.29 -24.25
CA ARG A 667 3.24 41.71 -23.32
C ARG A 667 3.81 41.96 -21.91
N ALA A 668 4.68 41.06 -21.40
CA ALA A 668 5.35 41.24 -20.13
C ALA A 668 6.20 42.53 -20.12
N ALA A 669 7.02 42.76 -21.17
CA ALA A 669 7.82 43.94 -21.31
C ALA A 669 6.97 45.24 -21.35
N ALA A 670 5.84 45.23 -22.05
CA ALA A 670 4.92 46.38 -22.10
C ALA A 670 4.30 46.70 -20.74
N ILE A 671 3.88 45.66 -19.96
CA ILE A 671 3.36 45.84 -18.61
C ILE A 671 4.42 46.46 -17.70
N LEU A 672 5.64 45.90 -17.70
CA LEU A 672 6.73 46.35 -16.83
C LEU A 672 7.20 47.77 -17.18
N THR A 673 7.31 48.08 -18.46
CA THR A 673 7.68 49.42 -18.91
C THR A 673 6.66 50.47 -18.46
N ARG A 674 5.36 50.14 -18.60
CA ARG A 674 4.27 51.03 -18.20
C ARG A 674 4.23 51.26 -16.67
N HIS A 675 4.58 50.26 -15.90
CA HIS A 675 4.51 50.29 -14.43
C HIS A 675 5.90 50.28 -13.79
N ARG A 676 6.89 50.90 -14.44
CA ARG A 676 8.28 50.90 -14.00
C ARG A 676 8.48 51.45 -12.59
N ASP A 677 7.73 52.47 -12.21
CA ASP A 677 7.85 53.06 -10.85
C ASP A 677 7.32 52.10 -9.77
N ALA A 678 6.26 51.32 -10.06
CA ALA A 678 5.77 50.27 -9.18
C ALA A 678 6.80 49.12 -9.03
N LEU A 679 7.43 48.74 -10.15
CA LEU A 679 8.48 47.72 -10.15
C LEU A 679 9.67 48.15 -9.26
N LEU A 680 10.10 49.41 -9.35
CA LEU A 680 11.19 49.95 -8.53
C LEU A 680 10.80 50.01 -7.05
N ALA A 681 9.58 50.43 -6.73
CA ALA A 681 9.08 50.47 -5.35
C ALA A 681 8.99 49.09 -4.70
N ILE A 682 8.43 48.09 -5.42
CA ILE A 682 8.34 46.71 -4.96
C ILE A 682 9.75 46.14 -4.74
N ARG A 683 10.67 46.32 -5.70
CA ARG A 683 12.07 45.87 -5.57
C ARG A 683 12.75 46.47 -4.33
N SER A 684 12.60 47.78 -4.11
CA SER A 684 13.23 48.46 -2.98
C SER A 684 12.69 47.95 -1.63
N GLU A 685 11.38 47.80 -1.50
CA GLU A 685 10.77 47.25 -0.29
C GLU A 685 11.16 45.77 -0.09
N LEU A 686 11.32 45.02 -1.18
CA LEU A 686 11.78 43.62 -1.12
C LEU A 686 13.23 43.48 -0.63
N LEU A 687 14.09 44.38 -1.06
CA LEU A 687 15.48 44.45 -0.59
C LEU A 687 15.57 44.77 0.91
N GLU A 688 14.66 45.64 1.41
CA GLU A 688 14.60 46.01 2.82
C GLU A 688 13.96 44.92 3.68
N LYS A 689 12.74 44.47 3.33
CA LYS A 689 11.93 43.58 4.15
C LYS A 689 12.15 42.08 3.87
N LYS A 690 12.84 41.74 2.77
CA LYS A 690 13.09 40.38 2.26
C LYS A 690 11.81 39.63 1.84
N THR A 691 10.64 39.98 2.33
CA THR A 691 9.36 39.36 2.05
C THR A 691 8.26 40.43 2.06
N ILE A 692 7.36 40.38 1.08
CA ILE A 692 6.22 41.30 0.95
C ILE A 692 4.95 40.49 0.70
N GLU A 693 3.89 40.79 1.45
CA GLU A 693 2.55 40.21 1.22
C GLU A 693 1.84 40.92 0.05
N GLY A 694 0.99 40.18 -0.67
CA GLY A 694 0.32 40.70 -1.87
C GLY A 694 -0.57 41.93 -1.62
N GLU A 695 -1.14 42.03 -0.43
CA GLU A 695 -1.93 43.21 -0.02
C GLU A 695 -1.08 44.47 0.01
N ARG A 696 0.15 44.37 0.54
CA ARG A 696 1.07 45.53 0.57
C ARG A 696 1.47 45.99 -0.81
N VAL A 697 1.69 45.04 -1.76
CA VAL A 697 2.02 45.41 -3.16
C VAL A 697 0.86 46.13 -3.82
N ARG A 698 -0.39 45.68 -3.57
CA ARG A 698 -1.58 46.39 -4.07
C ARG A 698 -1.69 47.82 -3.51
N GLN A 699 -1.34 48.01 -2.22
CA GLN A 699 -1.27 49.34 -1.60
C GLN A 699 -0.21 50.23 -2.29
N ILE A 700 1.00 49.71 -2.54
CA ILE A 700 2.05 50.43 -3.26
C ILE A 700 1.54 50.93 -4.63
N ILE A 701 0.88 50.05 -5.39
CA ILE A 701 0.32 50.39 -6.69
C ILE A 701 -0.79 51.44 -6.54
N ALA A 702 -1.65 51.34 -5.53
CA ALA A 702 -2.71 52.32 -5.27
C ALA A 702 -2.14 53.69 -4.86
N GLU A 703 -1.10 53.72 -4.03
CA GLU A 703 -0.41 54.95 -3.61
C GLU A 703 0.21 55.69 -4.83
N LEU A 704 0.82 54.94 -5.75
CA LEU A 704 1.38 55.47 -6.98
C LEU A 704 0.30 55.96 -7.96
N ARG A 705 -0.84 55.27 -8.05
CA ARG A 705 -2.00 55.69 -8.85
C ARG A 705 -2.61 57.00 -8.33
N GLY A 706 -2.63 57.21 -7.00
CA GLY A 706 -3.06 58.47 -6.42
C GLY A 706 -2.15 59.64 -6.72
N ARG A 707 -0.86 59.41 -7.05
CA ARG A 707 0.11 60.44 -7.44
C ARG A 707 0.09 60.78 -8.96
N HIS A 708 -0.25 59.76 -9.80
CA HIS A 708 -0.30 59.90 -11.28
C HIS A 708 -1.57 59.23 -11.83
N PRO A 709 -2.77 59.88 -11.66
CA PRO A 709 -4.03 59.25 -12.04
C PRO A 709 -4.22 59.03 -13.54
N ASP A 710 -3.60 59.84 -14.39
CA ASP A 710 -3.83 59.80 -15.83
C ASP A 710 -3.02 58.70 -16.57
N GLU A 711 -1.88 58.29 -16.05
CA GLU A 711 -1.02 57.27 -16.68
C GLU A 711 -1.41 55.83 -16.30
N LEU A 712 -1.99 55.63 -15.13
CA LEU A 712 -2.29 54.31 -14.59
C LEU A 712 -3.75 53.85 -14.79
N ASN A 713 -4.67 54.76 -15.15
CA ASN A 713 -6.10 54.47 -15.37
C ASN A 713 -6.46 54.14 -16.83
N SER A 714 -5.52 54.13 -17.76
CA SER A 714 -5.80 53.67 -19.12
C SER A 714 -6.12 52.16 -19.11
N PRO A 715 -7.07 51.69 -19.93
CA PRO A 715 -7.47 50.26 -19.95
C PRO A 715 -6.27 49.37 -20.19
N PRO A 716 -6.30 48.14 -19.67
CA PRO A 716 -5.22 47.18 -19.89
C PRO A 716 -4.90 47.12 -21.38
N VAL A 717 -3.62 47.11 -21.72
CA VAL A 717 -3.19 46.96 -23.11
C VAL A 717 -3.78 45.63 -23.59
N SER A 718 -4.95 45.69 -24.19
CA SER A 718 -5.50 44.59 -24.96
C SER A 718 -4.63 44.48 -26.20
N VAL A 719 -3.52 43.80 -26.10
CA VAL A 719 -2.91 43.19 -27.28
C VAL A 719 -3.95 42.16 -27.72
N SER A 720 -4.88 42.60 -28.58
CA SER A 720 -5.77 41.70 -29.29
C SER A 720 -4.85 40.73 -30.02
N PHE A 721 -5.01 39.45 -29.72
CA PHE A 721 -4.44 38.39 -30.55
C PHE A 721 -5.17 38.43 -31.88
N GLU A 722 -4.78 39.38 -32.77
CA GLU A 722 -5.36 39.46 -34.10
C GLU A 722 -5.03 38.16 -34.84
N PRO A 723 -6.03 37.51 -35.40
CA PRO A 723 -5.78 36.40 -36.31
C PRO A 723 -5.04 36.99 -37.53
N ASN A 724 -3.86 36.49 -37.81
CA ASN A 724 -3.09 36.81 -39.00
C ASN A 724 -3.87 36.26 -40.21
N THR A 725 -4.82 37.03 -40.73
CA THR A 725 -5.56 36.73 -41.95
C THR A 725 -4.70 37.06 -43.16
N GLN A 726 -3.65 36.27 -43.38
CA GLN A 726 -3.14 36.09 -44.73
C GLN A 726 -4.07 35.11 -45.44
N THR A 727 -4.89 35.66 -46.31
CA THR A 727 -5.75 34.93 -47.26
C THR A 727 -4.92 33.90 -48.01
N VAL A 728 -5.19 32.64 -47.80
CA VAL A 728 -4.73 31.55 -48.64
C VAL A 728 -5.50 31.67 -49.95
N PRO A 729 -4.83 31.69 -51.15
CA PRO A 729 -5.54 31.70 -52.43
C PRO A 729 -6.41 30.43 -52.53
N ALA A 730 -7.63 30.63 -53.01
CA ALA A 730 -8.62 29.61 -53.23
C ALA A 730 -8.06 28.50 -54.12
N VAL A 731 -8.12 27.28 -53.64
CA VAL A 731 -7.87 26.08 -54.46
C VAL A 731 -9.03 25.97 -55.44
N GLN A 732 -8.74 26.00 -56.72
CA GLN A 732 -9.69 25.79 -57.83
C GLN A 732 -10.34 24.42 -57.67
N ASP A 733 -11.68 24.38 -57.75
CA ASP A 733 -12.50 23.19 -57.90
C ASP A 733 -12.01 22.33 -59.06
N CYS A 734 -11.51 21.17 -58.79
CA CYS A 734 -11.44 20.07 -59.75
C CYS A 734 -12.74 19.27 -59.60
N SER A 735 -13.59 19.44 -60.60
CA SER A 735 -14.77 18.62 -60.87
C SER A 735 -14.34 17.14 -60.99
N LEU A 736 -14.96 16.30 -60.18
CA LEU A 736 -14.94 14.84 -60.30
C LEU A 736 -16.09 14.45 -61.20
N ASP A 737 -15.77 14.07 -62.43
CA ASP A 737 -16.64 13.22 -63.28
C ASP A 737 -16.21 11.76 -63.18
N ASP A 738 -17.15 11.00 -62.72
CA ASP A 738 -17.64 9.68 -63.14
C ASP A 738 -16.71 8.44 -63.30
N HIS A 739 -17.22 7.38 -62.72
CA HIS A 739 -17.14 5.95 -63.05
C HIS A 739 -16.12 5.06 -62.39
N SER A 740 -16.74 4.11 -61.76
CA SER A 740 -16.39 2.67 -61.54
C SER A 740 -15.88 2.24 -60.16
N THR A 741 -16.80 1.59 -59.44
CA THR A 741 -16.57 0.70 -58.31
C THR A 741 -15.73 -0.51 -58.70
N PRO A 742 -14.80 -0.96 -57.88
CA PRO A 742 -14.48 -2.37 -57.77
C PRO A 742 -14.82 -2.95 -56.40
N THR A 743 -15.45 -4.09 -56.43
CA THR A 743 -15.79 -5.02 -55.37
C THR A 743 -14.56 -5.47 -54.57
N PRO A 744 -14.70 -5.71 -53.26
CA PRO A 744 -13.61 -6.25 -52.43
C PRO A 744 -13.44 -7.78 -52.61
N PRO A 745 -12.24 -8.32 -52.50
CA PRO A 745 -12.03 -9.77 -52.54
C PRO A 745 -12.38 -10.43 -51.19
N VAL A 746 -13.10 -11.56 -51.37
CA VAL A 746 -13.41 -12.53 -50.31
C VAL A 746 -12.16 -13.31 -49.97
N PHE A 747 -11.76 -13.35 -48.70
CA PHE A 747 -10.80 -14.31 -48.17
C PHE A 747 -11.53 -15.48 -47.50
N SER A 748 -11.34 -16.68 -48.05
CA SER A 748 -11.71 -17.95 -47.43
C SER A 748 -10.58 -18.45 -46.50
N PRO A 749 -10.90 -19.15 -45.43
CA PRO A 749 -9.88 -19.70 -44.54
C PRO A 749 -9.42 -21.09 -45.05
N SER A 750 -8.12 -21.34 -44.95
CA SER A 750 -7.58 -22.70 -45.09
C SER A 750 -6.49 -22.94 -44.06
N SER A 751 -6.73 -24.05 -43.32
CA SER A 751 -5.87 -24.94 -42.51
C SER A 751 -4.94 -24.31 -41.47
#